data_36e25b633053fd3c41242e7ef55f8c41
#
_entry.id   36e25b633053fd3c41242e7ef55f8c41
#
_cell.length_a   1.000
_cell.length_b   1.000
_cell.length_c   1.000
_cell.angle_alpha   90.00
_cell.angle_beta   90.00
_cell.angle_gamma   90.00
#
_symmetry.space_group_name_H-M   'P 1'
#
loop_
_entity.id
_entity.type
_entity.pdbx_description
1 polymer ?
#
loop_
_entity_poly.entity_id
_entity_poly.type
_entity_poly.pdbx_seq_one_letter_code
_entity_poly.pdbx_strand_id
1 'polypeptide(L)'
;MSELVIRRGLEEPDTTGEFVPHKPARPEKSMGGKKFKLVSEYTPAGDQPTAIAELTGAAKDGEQTQVLLGVTGSGKTFTXAKVIEELQRPALILAPNKILAAQLYGEFKSFFPENAVEYFVSYYDYYQPEAYVPRSDTYIEKESSVNEAIDRMRHSATRALLERDDVIIVASVSCLYGIGSVETYSAMIFDIKKDTQVDQRELIRKLVALXYKRNDAAFARGNFRVRGDNLEIFPSHYEDMAWRVSFFGDEIEEISEFDPLTGKKGASLDKVRVYANSHYVTPGPTMKQAXEAIKFELQERLKELHEEGRLLEAXRLEQRTNFDLEMIAATGXCAGIENXSRFLTGRLPGEPPPTLFEYLPENXLLFVDESHQTVPQIGAMARGDHRRKITLAEYGFRLPSCIDNRPLRFNEWDAMRPQTFAVSATPGTWEMEQTGGVFAEQVIRPTGLIDPPVEIKPVEDQVQDCIEECKATAAKGYRTLVTTLTKRMAEDLTEFMHEAGVRVRYMHSDVETLERIELIRDLRLGVYDVLVGINLLREGLDIPECGLVCILDADKEGFLRSETSLIQTIGRAARNVEGRVILYADRITGSMERAMAETDRRREKQREYNEEHGITPQTIKRQIADIVAHTAAQDGVTVDTGDDERNNLVGHNLRAYIEDLEKRMRTAAADLEFEEAGRLRDEIRRLENDELGLGDEEKKAPRVGRSDAGRPGTRKTRYGKTRYKRMGGKP
;
A
#
# COMPACT_ATOMS: atom_id res chain seq x y z
N MET A 1 -8.19 -39.26 19.89
CA MET A 1 -8.40 -37.81 20.01
C MET A 1 -7.14 -37.08 19.62
N SER A 2 -7.20 -36.24 18.64
CA SER A 2 -6.05 -35.42 18.28
C SER A 2 -5.76 -34.47 19.44
N GLU A 3 -4.53 -34.43 19.87
CA GLU A 3 -4.09 -33.54 20.93
C GLU A 3 -4.24 -32.09 20.48
N LEU A 4 -4.91 -31.27 21.31
CA LEU A 4 -5.05 -29.85 20.99
C LEU A 4 -3.69 -29.18 21.10
N VAL A 5 -3.25 -28.52 20.06
CA VAL A 5 -1.96 -27.84 20.04
C VAL A 5 -2.17 -26.37 20.39
N ILE A 6 -1.59 -25.96 21.51
CA ILE A 6 -1.71 -24.59 22.00
C ILE A 6 -0.32 -24.00 22.20
N ARG A 7 -0.27 -22.68 22.32
CA ARG A 7 0.98 -22.00 22.61
C ARG A 7 1.21 -22.00 24.13
N ARG A 8 2.36 -22.44 24.54
CA ARG A 8 2.74 -22.48 25.95
C ARG A 8 3.81 -21.43 26.21
N GLY A 9 3.48 -20.46 27.07
CA GLY A 9 4.38 -19.37 27.38
C GLY A 9 4.50 -18.37 26.24
N LEU A 10 5.41 -17.42 26.36
CA LEU A 10 5.56 -16.33 25.42
C LEU A 10 6.76 -16.48 24.50
N GLU A 11 7.60 -17.47 24.76
CA GLU A 11 8.80 -17.69 23.94
C GLU A 11 8.43 -18.37 22.63
N GLU A 12 9.23 -18.11 21.60
CA GLU A 12 9.02 -18.78 20.33
C GLU A 12 9.25 -20.27 20.47
N PRO A 13 8.42 -21.10 19.84
CA PRO A 13 8.64 -22.54 19.89
C PRO A 13 10.01 -22.91 19.33
N ASP A 14 10.62 -23.94 19.90
CA ASP A 14 11.93 -24.41 19.49
C ASP A 14 11.80 -25.11 18.13
N THR A 15 12.18 -24.42 17.06
CA THR A 15 12.12 -24.97 15.70
C THR A 15 13.55 -25.31 15.27
N THR A 16 13.81 -26.59 15.10
CA THR A 16 15.15 -27.07 14.77
C THR A 16 15.38 -27.20 13.26
N GLY A 17 14.39 -26.87 12.45
CA GLY A 17 14.48 -27.00 11.02
C GLY A 17 14.33 -25.69 10.28
N GLU A 18 14.66 -25.70 9.00
CA GLU A 18 14.41 -24.57 8.14
C GLU A 18 12.90 -24.41 7.95
N PHE A 19 12.46 -23.16 7.78
CA PHE A 19 11.06 -22.90 7.48
C PHE A 19 10.70 -23.49 6.11
N VAL A 20 9.63 -24.29 6.09
CA VAL A 20 9.12 -24.89 4.86
C VAL A 20 7.80 -24.20 4.53
N PRO A 21 7.72 -23.49 3.39
CA PRO A 21 6.48 -22.81 3.03
C PRO A 21 5.33 -23.80 2.84
N HIS A 22 4.14 -23.41 3.31
CA HIS A 22 2.93 -24.17 3.06
C HIS A 22 2.48 -23.92 1.63
N LYS A 23 2.22 -25.00 0.90
CA LYS A 23 1.75 -24.94 -0.51
C LYS A 23 0.32 -25.48 -0.57
N PRO A 24 -0.68 -24.60 -0.54
CA PRO A 24 -2.06 -25.04 -0.54
C PRO A 24 -2.47 -25.60 -1.90
N ALA A 25 -3.41 -26.56 -1.86
CA ALA A 25 -4.04 -27.06 -3.09
C ALA A 25 -4.92 -25.94 -3.68
N ARG A 26 -4.99 -25.89 -4.99
CA ARG A 26 -5.73 -24.85 -5.70
C ARG A 26 -6.80 -25.47 -6.60
N PRO A 27 -7.96 -24.80 -6.75
CA PRO A 27 -8.94 -25.25 -7.73
C PRO A 27 -8.41 -25.01 -9.14
N GLU A 28 -8.99 -25.69 -10.11
CA GLU A 28 -8.68 -25.44 -11.52
C GLU A 28 -9.15 -24.03 -11.88
N LYS A 29 -8.34 -23.35 -12.67
CA LYS A 29 -8.66 -21.99 -13.09
C LYS A 29 -9.79 -22.01 -14.13
N SER A 30 -10.83 -21.26 -13.86
CA SER A 30 -12.00 -21.22 -14.75
C SER A 30 -11.78 -20.35 -16.00
N MET A 31 -10.80 -19.45 -15.95
CA MET A 31 -10.51 -18.51 -17.04
C MET A 31 -9.02 -18.47 -17.36
N GLY A 32 -8.41 -19.65 -17.48
CA GLY A 32 -6.99 -19.74 -17.80
C GLY A 32 -6.70 -19.53 -19.28
N GLY A 33 -5.43 -19.37 -19.61
CA GLY A 33 -4.95 -19.31 -20.97
C GLY A 33 -5.02 -17.96 -21.67
N LYS A 34 -5.46 -16.91 -20.99
CA LYS A 34 -5.52 -15.58 -21.58
C LYS A 34 -4.13 -14.95 -21.56
N LYS A 35 -3.76 -14.29 -22.66
CA LYS A 35 -2.43 -13.69 -22.80
C LYS A 35 -2.41 -12.26 -22.35
N PHE A 36 -1.25 -11.83 -21.83
CA PHE A 36 -1.00 -10.40 -21.55
C PHE A 36 -0.77 -9.68 -22.87
N LYS A 37 -1.44 -8.55 -23.03
CA LYS A 37 -1.29 -7.70 -24.20
C LYS A 37 -0.96 -6.28 -23.75
N LEU A 38 0.27 -5.87 -23.95
CA LEU A 38 0.73 -4.53 -23.60
C LEU A 38 0.25 -3.52 -24.63
N VAL A 39 -0.42 -2.47 -24.16
CA VAL A 39 -0.90 -1.38 -24.99
C VAL A 39 -0.16 -0.11 -24.57
N SER A 40 0.64 0.47 -25.46
CA SER A 40 1.43 1.64 -25.12
C SER A 40 1.80 2.40 -26.39
N GLU A 41 1.89 3.72 -26.27
CA GLU A 41 2.42 4.57 -27.31
C GLU A 41 3.95 4.55 -27.34
N TYR A 42 4.55 4.05 -26.23
CA TYR A 42 6.00 4.03 -26.10
C TYR A 42 6.60 2.79 -26.74
N THR A 43 7.79 2.95 -27.29
CA THR A 43 8.63 1.82 -27.70
C THR A 43 9.89 1.85 -26.82
N PRO A 44 10.51 0.69 -26.58
CA PRO A 44 11.73 0.70 -25.76
C PRO A 44 12.78 1.63 -26.32
N ALA A 45 13.35 2.45 -25.44
CA ALA A 45 14.34 3.45 -25.81
C ALA A 45 15.48 3.48 -24.79
N GLY A 46 16.57 4.13 -25.13
CA GLY A 46 17.73 4.22 -24.24
C GLY A 46 18.32 2.86 -24.01
N ASP A 47 18.55 2.50 -22.75
CA ASP A 47 19.05 1.18 -22.38
C ASP A 47 17.94 0.20 -22.00
N GLN A 48 16.67 0.57 -22.23
CA GLN A 48 15.54 -0.33 -21.97
C GLN A 48 15.63 -1.63 -22.77
N PRO A 49 15.93 -1.63 -24.09
CA PRO A 49 15.99 -2.90 -24.81
C PRO A 49 16.99 -3.86 -24.22
N THR A 50 18.16 -3.38 -23.84
CA THR A 50 19.18 -4.24 -23.22
C THR A 50 18.73 -4.74 -21.86
N ALA A 51 18.15 -3.86 -21.03
CA ALA A 51 17.67 -4.25 -19.72
C ALA A 51 16.57 -5.31 -19.82
N ILE A 52 15.61 -5.10 -20.73
CA ILE A 52 14.52 -6.05 -20.94
C ILE A 52 15.08 -7.41 -21.35
N ALA A 53 16.01 -7.41 -22.30
CA ALA A 53 16.61 -8.67 -22.77
C ALA A 53 17.36 -9.39 -21.67
N GLU A 54 18.13 -8.66 -20.86
CA GLU A 54 18.90 -9.26 -19.77
C GLU A 54 17.98 -9.84 -18.69
N LEU A 55 16.93 -9.10 -18.31
CA LEU A 55 16.01 -9.54 -17.27
C LEU A 55 15.19 -10.76 -17.73
N THR A 56 14.67 -10.72 -18.95
CA THR A 56 13.88 -11.84 -19.47
C THR A 56 14.76 -13.06 -19.68
N GLY A 57 15.98 -12.87 -20.18
CA GLY A 57 16.92 -13.97 -20.38
C GLY A 57 17.29 -14.65 -19.08
N ALA A 58 17.57 -13.88 -18.04
CA ALA A 58 17.91 -14.42 -16.72
C ALA A 58 16.73 -15.18 -16.13
N ALA A 59 15.51 -14.66 -16.31
CA ALA A 59 14.31 -15.34 -15.81
C ALA A 59 14.10 -16.68 -16.54
N LYS A 60 14.28 -16.69 -17.84
CA LYS A 60 14.15 -17.94 -18.64
C LYS A 60 15.21 -18.96 -18.24
N ASP A 61 16.39 -18.50 -17.83
CA ASP A 61 17.44 -19.38 -17.35
C ASP A 61 17.20 -19.88 -15.92
N GLY A 62 16.13 -19.46 -15.30
CA GLY A 62 15.73 -19.94 -13.97
C GLY A 62 16.41 -19.24 -12.81
N GLU A 63 17.04 -18.10 -13.01
CA GLU A 63 17.65 -17.38 -11.92
C GLU A 63 16.59 -16.83 -10.97
N GLN A 64 16.76 -17.11 -9.68
CA GLN A 64 15.74 -16.79 -8.66
C GLN A 64 15.59 -15.29 -8.46
N THR A 65 16.69 -14.54 -8.53
CA THR A 65 16.67 -13.10 -8.26
C THR A 65 17.43 -12.35 -9.33
N GLN A 66 16.82 -11.31 -9.87
CA GLN A 66 17.49 -10.37 -10.77
C GLN A 66 17.37 -8.97 -10.21
N VAL A 67 18.30 -8.11 -10.54
CA VAL A 67 18.31 -6.73 -10.07
C VAL A 67 18.29 -5.79 -11.26
N LEU A 68 17.40 -4.81 -11.22
CA LEU A 68 17.39 -3.70 -12.17
C LEU A 68 17.80 -2.42 -11.44
N LEU A 69 18.95 -1.88 -11.81
CA LEU A 69 19.36 -0.55 -11.35
C LEU A 69 18.69 0.44 -12.29
N GLY A 70 17.63 1.09 -11.85
CA GLY A 70 16.86 1.97 -12.69
C GLY A 70 16.69 3.35 -12.07
N VAL A 71 17.24 4.37 -12.73
CA VAL A 71 17.19 5.73 -12.21
C VAL A 71 15.79 6.32 -12.42
N THR A 72 15.47 7.34 -11.65
CA THR A 72 14.22 8.08 -11.79
C THR A 72 14.14 8.67 -13.21
N GLY A 73 13.01 8.46 -13.86
CA GLY A 73 12.78 9.01 -15.19
C GLY A 73 13.27 8.15 -16.33
N SER A 74 13.79 6.96 -16.04
CA SER A 74 14.28 6.06 -17.10
C SER A 74 13.18 5.15 -17.68
N GLY A 75 11.98 5.17 -17.10
CA GLY A 75 10.88 4.34 -17.59
C GLY A 75 10.87 2.94 -17.02
N LYS A 76 11.14 2.81 -15.73
CA LYS A 76 11.20 1.49 -15.08
C LYS A 76 9.89 0.73 -15.16
N THR A 77 8.76 1.44 -15.00
CA THR A 77 7.45 0.80 -15.02
C THR A 77 7.17 0.17 -16.39
N PHE A 78 7.51 0.87 -17.46
CA PHE A 78 7.38 0.33 -18.81
C PHE A 78 8.25 -0.91 -18.98
N THR A 79 9.44 -0.91 -18.44
CA THR A 79 10.31 -2.09 -18.46
C THR A 79 9.66 -3.27 -17.75
N UNK A 80 9.10 -3.07 -16.64
CA UNK A 80 8.45 -3.98 -15.95
C UNK A 80 7.42 -4.55 -16.70
N ALA A 81 6.63 -3.73 -17.38
CA ALA A 81 5.51 -4.22 -18.20
C ALA A 81 5.97 -5.06 -19.40
N LYS A 82 7.05 -4.63 -20.05
CA LYS A 82 7.59 -5.39 -21.17
C LYS A 82 8.09 -6.76 -20.74
N VAL A 83 8.69 -6.86 -19.56
CA VAL A 83 9.14 -8.15 -19.03
C VAL A 83 7.95 -9.09 -18.81
N ILE A 84 6.86 -8.57 -18.26
CA ILE A 84 5.65 -9.37 -18.05
C ILE A 84 5.09 -9.87 -19.37
N GLU A 85 5.01 -8.97 -20.35
CA GLU A 85 4.51 -9.37 -21.67
C GLU A 85 5.39 -10.42 -22.34
N GLU A 86 6.71 -10.26 -22.24
CA GLU A 86 7.65 -11.20 -22.83
C GLU A 86 7.54 -12.59 -22.18
N LEU A 87 7.44 -12.62 -20.85
CA LEU A 87 7.42 -13.89 -20.12
C LEU A 87 6.03 -14.51 -20.03
N GLN A 88 4.98 -13.74 -20.23
CA GLN A 88 3.60 -14.24 -20.21
C GLN A 88 3.28 -15.01 -18.92
N ARG A 89 3.65 -14.43 -17.79
CA ARG A 89 3.44 -15.03 -16.47
C ARG A 89 2.77 -14.02 -15.55
N PRO A 90 1.89 -14.49 -14.65
CA PRO A 90 1.26 -13.56 -13.70
C PRO A 90 2.31 -12.90 -12.81
N ALA A 91 1.98 -11.75 -12.29
CA ALA A 91 2.95 -10.94 -11.55
C ALA A 91 2.35 -10.30 -10.31
N LEU A 92 3.18 -10.15 -9.30
CA LEU A 92 2.90 -9.34 -8.11
C LEU A 92 3.93 -8.22 -8.08
N ILE A 93 3.45 -6.99 -8.00
CA ILE A 93 4.31 -5.82 -7.90
C ILE A 93 4.19 -5.28 -6.47
N LEU A 94 5.27 -5.36 -5.73
CA LEU A 94 5.29 -5.01 -4.31
C LEU A 94 5.93 -3.65 -4.13
N ALA A 95 5.14 -2.69 -3.64
CA ALA A 95 5.58 -1.33 -3.41
C ALA A 95 5.78 -1.08 -1.91
N PRO A 96 6.66 -0.15 -1.54
CA PRO A 96 6.94 0.08 -0.12
C PRO A 96 5.79 0.74 0.64
N ASN A 97 4.90 1.42 -0.07
CA ASN A 97 3.77 2.09 0.60
C ASN A 97 2.57 2.19 -0.34
N LYS A 98 1.45 2.59 0.25
CA LYS A 98 0.17 2.67 -0.44
C LYS A 98 0.18 3.70 -1.57
N ILE A 99 0.92 4.80 -1.39
CA ILE A 99 0.99 5.87 -2.39
C ILE A 99 1.63 5.36 -3.69
N LEU A 100 2.79 4.73 -3.56
CA LEU A 100 3.47 4.17 -4.74
C LEU A 100 2.68 3.03 -5.35
N ALA A 101 2.02 2.22 -4.52
CA ALA A 101 1.18 1.13 -5.03
C ALA A 101 0.05 1.67 -5.90
N ALA A 102 -0.62 2.74 -5.47
CA ALA A 102 -1.71 3.33 -6.26
C ALA A 102 -1.20 3.87 -7.60
N GLN A 103 -0.04 4.51 -7.58
CA GLN A 103 0.57 5.03 -8.80
C GLN A 103 0.86 3.90 -9.79
N LEU A 104 1.48 2.83 -9.30
CA LEU A 104 1.80 1.67 -10.14
C LEU A 104 0.54 0.99 -10.66
N TYR A 105 -0.48 0.89 -9.81
CA TYR A 105 -1.75 0.29 -10.22
C TYR A 105 -2.34 1.05 -11.42
N GLY A 106 -2.37 2.37 -11.35
CA GLY A 106 -2.87 3.19 -12.46
C GLY A 106 -2.08 2.97 -13.73
N GLU A 107 -0.75 2.94 -13.62
CA GLU A 107 0.12 2.73 -14.77
C GLU A 107 -0.09 1.36 -15.41
N PHE A 108 -0.16 0.30 -14.59
CA PHE A 108 -0.34 -1.05 -15.12
C PHE A 108 -1.74 -1.27 -15.70
N LYS A 109 -2.74 -0.62 -15.13
CA LYS A 109 -4.08 -0.67 -15.71
C LYS A 109 -4.09 -0.08 -17.12
N SER A 110 -3.35 1.03 -17.30
CA SER A 110 -3.21 1.64 -18.62
C SER A 110 -2.45 0.75 -19.59
N PHE A 111 -1.39 0.08 -19.11
CA PHE A 111 -0.59 -0.79 -19.96
C PHE A 111 -1.32 -2.07 -20.36
N PHE A 112 -2.18 -2.60 -19.48
CA PHE A 112 -2.85 -3.88 -19.70
C PHE A 112 -4.36 -3.74 -19.53
N PRO A 113 -5.01 -2.99 -20.42
CA PRO A 113 -6.46 -2.74 -20.26
C PRO A 113 -7.33 -3.97 -20.46
N GLU A 114 -6.82 -5.01 -21.12
CA GLU A 114 -7.58 -6.23 -21.40
C GLU A 114 -7.29 -7.34 -20.39
N ASN A 115 -6.39 -7.12 -19.45
CA ASN A 115 -5.98 -8.15 -18.49
C ASN A 115 -6.42 -7.79 -17.07
N ALA A 116 -6.32 -8.74 -16.16
CA ALA A 116 -6.75 -8.54 -14.77
C ALA A 116 -5.65 -7.83 -13.98
N VAL A 117 -5.74 -6.52 -13.90
CA VAL A 117 -4.85 -5.72 -13.06
C VAL A 117 -5.60 -5.44 -11.77
N GLU A 118 -5.05 -5.91 -10.64
CA GLU A 118 -5.71 -5.90 -9.35
C GLU A 118 -4.89 -5.13 -8.33
N TYR A 119 -5.57 -4.71 -7.25
CA TYR A 119 -4.99 -3.82 -6.24
C TYR A 119 -5.15 -4.46 -4.87
N PHE A 120 -4.06 -4.54 -4.12
CA PHE A 120 -4.08 -5.22 -2.83
C PHE A 120 -3.25 -4.43 -1.81
N VAL A 121 -3.89 -3.49 -1.12
CA VAL A 121 -3.25 -2.67 -0.10
C VAL A 121 -4.07 -2.77 1.18
N SER A 122 -3.62 -2.10 2.24
CA SER A 122 -4.37 -2.08 3.48
C SER A 122 -5.75 -1.47 3.24
N TYR A 123 -6.80 -2.15 3.70
CA TYR A 123 -8.16 -1.67 3.50
C TYR A 123 -8.62 -0.72 4.61
N TYR A 124 -7.71 -0.34 5.49
CA TYR A 124 -8.01 0.63 6.55
C TYR A 124 -7.70 2.04 6.07
N ASP A 125 -8.66 2.94 6.18
CA ASP A 125 -8.41 4.38 6.01
C ASP A 125 -7.66 4.92 7.21
N TYR A 126 -7.96 4.36 8.35
CA TYR A 126 -7.32 4.71 9.62
C TYR A 126 -7.11 3.43 10.42
N TYR A 127 -5.96 3.29 11.03
CA TYR A 127 -5.65 2.11 11.81
C TYR A 127 -4.77 2.45 12.98
N GLN A 128 -5.28 2.17 14.19
CA GLN A 128 -4.53 2.25 15.43
C GLN A 128 -4.47 0.84 16.01
N PRO A 129 -3.30 0.23 16.08
CA PRO A 129 -3.23 -1.13 16.60
C PRO A 129 -3.43 -1.14 18.12
N GLU A 130 -3.95 -2.28 18.59
CA GLU A 130 -4.08 -2.53 20.01
C GLU A 130 -2.69 -2.58 20.65
N ALA A 131 -2.52 -1.96 21.81
CA ALA A 131 -1.24 -1.94 22.51
C ALA A 131 -1.43 -1.69 24.00
N TYR A 132 -0.40 -2.05 24.77
CA TYR A 132 -0.37 -1.74 26.19
C TYR A 132 0.98 -1.13 26.52
N VAL A 133 0.97 -0.02 27.27
CA VAL A 133 2.18 0.67 27.71
C VAL A 133 2.30 0.48 29.23
N PRO A 134 3.13 -0.49 29.70
CA PRO A 134 3.21 -0.78 31.13
C PRO A 134 3.66 0.39 31.98
N ARG A 135 4.57 1.22 31.46
CA ARG A 135 5.12 2.37 32.20
C ARG A 135 4.02 3.31 32.68
N SER A 136 3.00 3.52 31.88
CA SER A 136 1.90 4.44 32.22
C SER A 136 0.59 3.68 32.51
N ASP A 137 0.63 2.36 32.50
CA ASP A 137 -0.57 1.51 32.67
C ASP A 137 -1.68 1.97 31.72
N THR A 138 -1.30 2.18 30.45
CA THR A 138 -2.23 2.68 29.43
C THR A 138 -2.54 1.59 28.40
N TYR A 139 -3.79 1.19 28.33
CA TYR A 139 -4.27 0.27 27.30
C TYR A 139 -4.82 1.07 26.14
N ILE A 140 -4.30 0.80 24.93
CA ILE A 140 -4.73 1.46 23.71
C ILE A 140 -5.59 0.48 22.93
N GLU A 141 -6.88 0.82 22.78
CA GLU A 141 -7.79 -0.01 22.00
C GLU A 141 -7.49 0.09 20.51
N LYS A 142 -7.72 -1.01 19.83
CA LYS A 142 -7.66 -1.00 18.37
C LYS A 142 -8.76 -0.09 17.83
N GLU A 143 -8.40 0.79 16.93
CA GLU A 143 -9.35 1.61 16.20
C GLU A 143 -9.07 1.49 14.72
N SER A 144 -10.12 1.36 13.94
CA SER A 144 -9.95 1.26 12.49
C SER A 144 -11.16 1.77 11.75
N SER A 145 -10.93 2.21 10.53
CA SER A 145 -11.96 2.63 9.60
C SER A 145 -11.68 1.93 8.27
N VAL A 146 -12.60 1.11 7.81
CA VAL A 146 -12.44 0.27 6.62
C VAL A 146 -12.88 1.01 5.37
N ASN A 147 -12.07 0.95 4.32
CA ASN A 147 -12.42 1.46 3.01
C ASN A 147 -13.07 0.34 2.21
N GLU A 148 -14.34 0.49 1.90
CA GLU A 148 -15.12 -0.54 1.21
C GLU A 148 -14.62 -0.79 -0.22
N ALA A 149 -14.18 0.26 -0.89
CA ALA A 149 -13.66 0.09 -2.26
C ALA A 149 -12.39 -0.75 -2.26
N ILE A 150 -11.49 -0.50 -1.31
CA ILE A 150 -10.25 -1.29 -1.20
C ILE A 150 -10.58 -2.73 -0.79
N ASP A 151 -11.54 -2.92 0.12
CA ASP A 151 -11.96 -4.26 0.51
C ASP A 151 -12.46 -5.05 -0.69
N ARG A 152 -13.29 -4.42 -1.53
CA ARG A 152 -13.77 -5.02 -2.77
C ARG A 152 -12.61 -5.39 -3.70
N MET A 153 -11.64 -4.48 -3.83
CA MET A 153 -10.50 -4.71 -4.72
C MET A 153 -9.63 -5.88 -4.21
N ARG A 154 -9.51 -6.05 -2.90
CA ARG A 154 -8.79 -7.18 -2.33
C ARG A 154 -9.50 -8.51 -2.66
N HIS A 155 -10.83 -8.52 -2.56
CA HIS A 155 -11.61 -9.71 -2.96
C HIS A 155 -11.45 -10.00 -4.45
N SER A 156 -11.45 -8.96 -5.27
CA SER A 156 -11.24 -9.12 -6.71
C SER A 156 -9.86 -9.73 -6.98
N ALA A 157 -8.84 -9.30 -6.24
CA ALA A 157 -7.46 -9.78 -6.43
C ALA A 157 -7.33 -11.27 -6.10
N THR A 158 -7.84 -11.70 -4.95
CA THR A 158 -7.74 -13.12 -4.58
C THR A 158 -8.56 -14.00 -5.52
N ARG A 159 -9.75 -13.54 -5.91
CA ARG A 159 -10.56 -14.26 -6.89
C ARG A 159 -9.82 -14.40 -8.22
N ALA A 160 -9.22 -13.31 -8.70
CA ALA A 160 -8.52 -13.35 -9.98
C ALA A 160 -7.36 -14.34 -9.96
N LEU A 161 -6.62 -14.42 -8.86
CA LEU A 161 -5.52 -15.38 -8.72
C LEU A 161 -6.02 -16.82 -8.79
N LEU A 162 -7.24 -17.08 -8.34
CA LEU A 162 -7.80 -18.44 -8.36
C LEU A 162 -8.47 -18.78 -9.69
N GLU A 163 -8.84 -17.77 -10.50
CA GLU A 163 -9.59 -18.00 -11.73
C GLU A 163 -8.80 -17.79 -13.01
N ARG A 164 -7.79 -16.90 -13.01
CA ARG A 164 -7.17 -16.42 -14.24
C ARG A 164 -5.66 -16.61 -14.22
N ASP A 165 -5.07 -16.69 -15.42
CA ASP A 165 -3.62 -16.75 -15.60
C ASP A 165 -3.03 -15.36 -15.83
N ASP A 166 -3.83 -14.42 -16.33
CA ASP A 166 -3.36 -13.11 -16.77
C ASP A 166 -3.58 -12.05 -15.70
N VAL A 167 -3.00 -12.28 -14.51
CA VAL A 167 -3.23 -11.42 -13.35
C VAL A 167 -1.95 -10.66 -13.00
N ILE A 168 -2.10 -9.35 -12.83
CA ILE A 168 -1.06 -8.49 -12.25
C ILE A 168 -1.65 -7.88 -10.99
N ILE A 169 -1.03 -8.17 -9.84
CA ILE A 169 -1.47 -7.58 -8.58
C ILE A 169 -0.46 -6.54 -8.16
N VAL A 170 -0.93 -5.33 -7.86
CA VAL A 170 -0.09 -4.29 -7.29
C VAL A 170 -0.44 -4.21 -5.80
N ALA A 171 0.55 -4.43 -4.95
CA ALA A 171 0.35 -4.52 -3.51
C ALA A 171 1.34 -3.64 -2.76
N SER A 172 0.96 -3.24 -1.56
CA SER A 172 1.90 -2.62 -0.63
C SER A 172 2.41 -3.70 0.33
N VAL A 173 3.37 -3.33 1.17
CA VAL A 173 3.93 -4.28 2.14
C VAL A 173 2.88 -4.81 3.12
N SER A 174 1.71 -4.23 3.18
CA SER A 174 0.61 -4.76 4.00
C SER A 174 0.19 -6.16 3.57
N CYS A 175 0.54 -6.60 2.37
CA CYS A 175 0.24 -7.97 1.92
C CYS A 175 1.00 -9.04 2.70
N LEU A 176 1.96 -8.64 3.53
CA LEU A 176 2.69 -9.57 4.39
C LEU A 176 1.88 -9.98 5.62
N TYR A 177 0.77 -9.30 5.90
CA TYR A 177 -0.12 -9.68 7.00
C TYR A 177 -1.05 -10.80 6.58
N GLY A 178 -1.60 -11.51 7.59
CA GLY A 178 -2.47 -12.63 7.34
C GLY A 178 -3.81 -12.26 6.72
N ILE A 179 -4.27 -13.15 5.85
CA ILE A 179 -5.64 -13.18 5.35
C ILE A 179 -6.10 -14.64 5.50
N GLY A 180 -7.31 -14.96 5.10
CA GLY A 180 -7.79 -16.34 5.26
C GLY A 180 -7.02 -17.34 4.40
N SER A 181 -7.06 -18.61 4.79
CA SER A 181 -6.31 -19.64 4.05
C SER A 181 -6.91 -19.89 2.67
N VAL A 182 -6.04 -20.25 1.72
CA VAL A 182 -6.47 -20.60 0.36
C VAL A 182 -7.40 -21.81 0.41
N GLU A 183 -7.06 -22.81 1.20
CA GLU A 183 -7.84 -24.05 1.29
C GLU A 183 -9.28 -23.77 1.71
N THR A 184 -9.46 -22.97 2.78
CA THR A 184 -10.80 -22.67 3.27
C THR A 184 -11.57 -21.78 2.29
N TYR A 185 -10.90 -20.76 1.78
CA TYR A 185 -11.51 -19.83 0.84
C TYR A 185 -11.97 -20.56 -0.43
N SER A 186 -11.11 -21.46 -0.96
CA SER A 186 -11.43 -22.24 -2.15
C SER A 186 -12.51 -23.29 -1.89
N ALA A 187 -12.46 -23.96 -0.72
CA ALA A 187 -13.39 -25.03 -0.40
C ALA A 187 -14.82 -24.54 -0.27
N MET A 188 -15.02 -23.27 0.06
CA MET A 188 -16.35 -22.72 0.27
C MET A 188 -16.93 -22.06 -0.98
N ILE A 189 -16.17 -22.01 -2.08
CA ILE A 189 -16.67 -21.55 -3.37
C ILE A 189 -17.75 -22.51 -3.86
N PHE A 190 -18.81 -21.97 -4.43
CA PHE A 190 -19.79 -22.84 -5.12
C PHE A 190 -20.29 -22.17 -6.38
N ASP A 191 -20.72 -23.03 -7.33
CA ASP A 191 -21.23 -22.57 -8.62
C ASP A 191 -22.74 -22.63 -8.64
N ILE A 192 -23.35 -21.67 -9.30
CA ILE A 192 -24.79 -21.67 -9.62
C ILE A 192 -24.87 -21.79 -11.13
N LYS A 193 -25.54 -22.84 -11.61
CA LYS A 193 -25.59 -23.14 -13.04
C LYS A 193 -27.01 -23.11 -13.55
N LYS A 194 -27.20 -22.53 -14.74
CA LYS A 194 -28.47 -22.52 -15.43
C LYS A 194 -28.90 -23.97 -15.75
N ASP A 195 -30.22 -24.19 -15.74
CA ASP A 195 -30.82 -25.47 -16.08
C ASP A 195 -30.46 -26.61 -15.11
N THR A 196 -30.16 -26.25 -13.85
CA THR A 196 -29.93 -27.23 -12.79
C THR A 196 -31.07 -27.19 -11.79
N GLN A 197 -31.29 -28.32 -11.12
CA GLN A 197 -32.27 -28.38 -10.05
C GLN A 197 -31.57 -28.12 -8.71
N VAL A 198 -32.04 -27.11 -8.00
CA VAL A 198 -31.52 -26.78 -6.67
C VAL A 198 -32.59 -26.01 -5.91
N ASP A 199 -32.73 -26.33 -4.63
CA ASP A 199 -33.66 -25.65 -3.75
C ASP A 199 -33.11 -24.24 -3.43
N GLN A 200 -33.95 -23.22 -3.61
CA GLN A 200 -33.58 -21.85 -3.28
C GLN A 200 -33.11 -21.73 -1.82
N ARG A 201 -33.75 -22.45 -0.90
CA ARG A 201 -33.35 -22.44 0.51
C ARG A 201 -31.94 -22.97 0.72
N GLU A 202 -31.54 -23.94 -0.07
CA GLU A 202 -30.18 -24.50 -0.01
C GLU A 202 -29.14 -23.47 -0.46
N LEU A 203 -29.44 -22.73 -1.53
CA LEU A 203 -28.57 -21.66 -2.00
C LEU A 203 -28.44 -20.56 -0.93
N ILE A 204 -29.56 -20.23 -0.28
CA ILE A 204 -29.55 -19.20 0.78
C ILE A 204 -28.65 -19.68 1.93
N ARG A 205 -28.72 -20.93 2.31
CA ARG A 205 -27.87 -21.48 3.37
C ARG A 205 -26.41 -21.37 3.00
N LYS A 206 -26.07 -21.67 1.74
CA LYS A 206 -24.69 -21.54 1.25
C LYS A 206 -24.22 -20.09 1.29
N LEU A 207 -25.08 -19.15 0.89
CA LEU A 207 -24.74 -17.73 0.92
C LEU A 207 -24.49 -17.24 2.33
N VAL A 208 -25.35 -17.66 3.28
CA VAL A 208 -25.17 -17.28 4.69
C VAL A 208 -23.86 -17.84 5.24
N ALA A 209 -23.51 -19.06 4.84
CA ALA A 209 -22.25 -19.69 5.26
C ALA A 209 -21.04 -18.95 4.73
N LEU A 210 -21.20 -18.21 3.62
CA LEU A 210 -20.12 -17.41 3.04
C LEU A 210 -20.08 -15.94 3.51
N UNK A 211 -21.00 -15.62 4.42
CA UNK A 211 -21.04 -14.42 5.01
C UNK A 211 -21.80 -13.41 4.35
N TYR A 212 -22.56 -13.82 3.38
CA TYR A 212 -23.54 -12.90 2.79
C TYR A 212 -24.69 -12.66 3.75
N LYS A 213 -25.25 -11.47 3.69
CA LYS A 213 -26.37 -11.10 4.59
C LYS A 213 -27.61 -10.77 3.76
N ARG A 214 -28.76 -11.22 4.22
CA ARG A 214 -30.01 -10.87 3.55
C ARG A 214 -30.37 -9.42 3.84
N ASN A 215 -30.63 -8.66 2.81
CA ASN A 215 -31.07 -7.28 2.95
C ASN A 215 -31.94 -6.93 1.76
N ASP A 216 -33.25 -7.04 1.93
CA ASP A 216 -34.20 -6.79 0.86
C ASP A 216 -34.38 -5.29 0.61
N ALA A 217 -34.11 -4.46 1.61
CA ALA A 217 -34.34 -3.01 1.52
C ALA A 217 -33.15 -2.21 1.05
N ALA A 218 -31.95 -2.52 1.55
CA ALA A 218 -30.72 -1.80 1.21
C ALA A 218 -29.72 -2.77 0.62
N PHE A 219 -29.92 -3.12 -0.64
CA PHE A 219 -29.14 -4.14 -1.32
C PHE A 219 -27.78 -3.57 -1.73
N ALA A 220 -26.74 -4.07 -1.13
CA ALA A 220 -25.37 -3.61 -1.34
C ALA A 220 -24.42 -4.79 -1.50
N ARG A 221 -23.18 -4.50 -1.84
CA ARG A 221 -22.15 -5.54 -1.99
C ARG A 221 -22.13 -6.43 -0.74
N GLY A 222 -22.12 -7.74 -0.97
CA GLY A 222 -22.12 -8.72 0.10
C GLY A 222 -23.51 -9.07 0.63
N ASN A 223 -24.55 -8.55 -0.02
CA ASN A 223 -25.93 -8.88 0.36
C ASN A 223 -26.57 -9.81 -0.68
N PHE A 224 -27.63 -10.49 -0.23
CA PHE A 224 -28.57 -11.14 -1.12
C PHE A 224 -29.97 -10.71 -0.75
N ARG A 225 -30.90 -10.85 -1.68
CA ARG A 225 -32.31 -10.57 -1.41
C ARG A 225 -33.17 -11.52 -2.23
N VAL A 226 -34.41 -11.70 -1.77
CA VAL A 226 -35.38 -12.57 -2.43
C VAL A 226 -36.56 -11.71 -2.88
N ARG A 227 -36.90 -11.79 -4.17
CA ARG A 227 -38.06 -11.11 -4.75
C ARG A 227 -38.84 -12.11 -5.59
N GLY A 228 -39.87 -12.68 -4.98
CA GLY A 228 -40.66 -13.70 -5.65
C GLY A 228 -39.84 -14.95 -5.95
N ASP A 229 -39.78 -15.29 -7.23
CA ASP A 229 -39.01 -16.44 -7.69
C ASP A 229 -37.56 -16.08 -8.01
N ASN A 230 -37.13 -14.87 -7.72
CA ASN A 230 -35.79 -14.40 -8.00
C ASN A 230 -34.96 -14.30 -6.73
N LEU A 231 -33.77 -14.91 -6.78
CA LEU A 231 -32.74 -14.74 -5.77
C LEU A 231 -31.68 -13.83 -6.37
N GLU A 232 -31.44 -12.69 -5.72
CA GLU A 232 -30.49 -11.69 -6.21
C GLU A 232 -29.30 -11.66 -5.29
N ILE A 233 -28.10 -11.64 -5.88
CA ILE A 233 -26.84 -11.71 -5.14
C ILE A 233 -25.94 -10.58 -5.63
N PHE A 234 -25.39 -9.78 -4.68
CA PHE A 234 -24.42 -8.74 -5.01
C PHE A 234 -23.04 -9.26 -4.61
N PRO A 235 -22.26 -9.75 -5.57
CA PRO A 235 -20.98 -10.41 -5.24
C PRO A 235 -19.99 -9.50 -4.52
N SER A 236 -19.16 -10.11 -3.69
CA SER A 236 -18.18 -9.38 -2.88
C SER A 236 -17.13 -8.64 -3.72
N HIS A 237 -16.90 -9.08 -4.95
CA HIS A 237 -15.86 -8.48 -5.81
C HIS A 237 -16.41 -7.60 -6.94
N TYR A 238 -17.71 -7.43 -7.01
CA TYR A 238 -18.34 -6.59 -8.04
C TYR A 238 -18.56 -5.17 -7.50
N GLU A 239 -18.43 -4.20 -8.38
CA GLU A 239 -18.61 -2.80 -8.01
C GLU A 239 -20.05 -2.32 -8.15
N ASP A 240 -20.68 -2.62 -9.28
CA ASP A 240 -21.97 -2.02 -9.61
C ASP A 240 -22.94 -2.97 -10.32
N MET A 241 -22.62 -4.25 -10.36
CA MET A 241 -23.50 -5.24 -10.98
C MET A 241 -23.81 -6.33 -9.98
N ALA A 242 -24.98 -6.91 -10.10
CA ALA A 242 -25.40 -8.02 -9.26
C ALA A 242 -25.92 -9.13 -10.16
N TRP A 243 -26.15 -10.29 -9.57
CA TRP A 243 -26.70 -11.45 -10.28
C TRP A 243 -28.14 -11.66 -9.87
N ARG A 244 -28.98 -11.96 -10.86
CA ARG A 244 -30.36 -12.38 -10.63
C ARG A 244 -30.48 -13.83 -11.06
N VAL A 245 -30.83 -14.70 -10.11
CA VAL A 245 -31.07 -16.12 -10.36
C VAL A 245 -32.56 -16.35 -10.32
N SER A 246 -33.16 -16.67 -11.48
CA SER A 246 -34.59 -16.85 -11.62
C SER A 246 -34.92 -18.33 -11.57
N PHE A 247 -35.91 -18.67 -10.74
CA PHE A 247 -36.34 -20.04 -10.54
C PHE A 247 -37.68 -20.29 -11.20
N PHE A 248 -37.85 -21.47 -11.74
CA PHE A 248 -39.17 -22.04 -12.09
C PHE A 248 -39.28 -23.30 -11.25
N GLY A 249 -40.03 -23.23 -10.15
CA GLY A 249 -40.02 -24.30 -9.17
C GLY A 249 -38.64 -24.45 -8.55
N ASP A 250 -38.07 -25.63 -8.65
CA ASP A 250 -36.72 -25.92 -8.14
C ASP A 250 -35.67 -25.88 -9.23
N GLU A 251 -36.04 -25.41 -10.42
CA GLU A 251 -35.08 -25.33 -11.53
C GLU A 251 -34.65 -23.89 -11.77
N ILE A 252 -33.36 -23.70 -11.97
CA ILE A 252 -32.80 -22.37 -12.33
C ILE A 252 -33.03 -22.20 -13.83
N GLU A 253 -33.93 -21.27 -14.19
CA GLU A 253 -34.23 -21.08 -15.61
C GLU A 253 -33.41 -19.98 -16.25
N GLU A 254 -32.90 -19.04 -15.48
CA GLU A 254 -32.09 -17.96 -16.02
C GLU A 254 -31.15 -17.39 -14.95
N ILE A 255 -29.94 -17.03 -15.37
CA ILE A 255 -29.01 -16.25 -14.56
C ILE A 255 -28.65 -15.03 -15.39
N SER A 256 -28.79 -13.84 -14.83
CA SER A 256 -28.47 -12.61 -15.54
C SER A 256 -27.79 -11.62 -14.63
N GLU A 257 -26.96 -10.78 -15.24
CA GLU A 257 -26.43 -9.62 -14.55
C GLU A 257 -27.48 -8.51 -14.60
N PHE A 258 -27.49 -7.65 -13.57
CA PHE A 258 -28.37 -6.50 -13.59
C PHE A 258 -27.73 -5.39 -12.75
N ASP A 259 -28.14 -4.17 -13.06
CA ASP A 259 -27.74 -3.00 -12.29
C ASP A 259 -28.66 -2.91 -11.06
N PRO A 260 -28.13 -3.13 -9.83
CA PRO A 260 -29.02 -3.16 -8.66
C PRO A 260 -29.65 -1.81 -8.34
N LEU A 261 -29.09 -0.72 -8.85
CA LEU A 261 -29.63 0.60 -8.60
C LEU A 261 -30.81 0.91 -9.53
N THR A 262 -30.67 0.60 -10.80
CA THR A 262 -31.69 0.92 -11.81
C THR A 262 -32.60 -0.26 -12.14
N GLY A 263 -32.19 -1.48 -11.80
CA GLY A 263 -32.88 -2.69 -12.17
C GLY A 263 -32.65 -3.15 -13.60
N LYS A 264 -31.84 -2.43 -14.36
CA LYS A 264 -31.62 -2.72 -15.79
C LYS A 264 -30.89 -4.05 -15.94
N LYS A 265 -31.47 -4.94 -16.76
CA LYS A 265 -30.91 -6.25 -17.03
C LYS A 265 -29.71 -6.13 -17.95
N GLY A 266 -28.65 -6.86 -17.62
CA GLY A 266 -27.45 -6.95 -18.45
C GLY A 266 -27.32 -8.32 -19.10
N ALA A 267 -26.10 -8.83 -19.14
CA ALA A 267 -25.81 -10.09 -19.83
C ALA A 267 -26.50 -11.29 -19.19
N SER A 268 -26.89 -12.26 -20.00
CA SER A 268 -27.34 -13.57 -19.54
C SER A 268 -26.13 -14.48 -19.39
N LEU A 269 -26.10 -15.23 -18.29
CA LEU A 269 -24.97 -16.08 -17.97
C LEU A 269 -25.41 -17.53 -17.84
N ASP A 270 -24.54 -18.45 -18.18
CA ASP A 270 -24.80 -19.88 -18.00
C ASP A 270 -24.44 -20.34 -16.58
N LYS A 271 -23.48 -19.65 -15.96
CA LYS A 271 -22.95 -20.06 -14.67
C LYS A 271 -22.34 -18.85 -13.98
N VAL A 272 -22.46 -18.80 -12.65
CA VAL A 272 -21.72 -17.85 -11.82
C VAL A 272 -21.03 -18.61 -10.71
N ARG A 273 -19.90 -18.08 -10.27
CA ARG A 273 -19.12 -18.64 -9.17
C ARG A 273 -19.19 -17.68 -7.98
N VAL A 274 -19.63 -18.20 -6.85
CA VAL A 274 -19.81 -17.38 -5.64
C VAL A 274 -18.62 -17.57 -4.72
N TYR A 275 -17.98 -16.47 -4.38
CA TYR A 275 -16.86 -16.41 -3.43
C TYR A 275 -17.34 -15.84 -2.11
N ALA A 276 -16.61 -16.16 -1.05
CA ALA A 276 -16.97 -15.68 0.29
C ALA A 276 -16.93 -14.14 0.37
N ASN A 277 -17.76 -13.61 1.24
CA ASN A 277 -17.81 -12.16 1.50
C ASN A 277 -16.74 -11.71 2.50
N SER A 278 -15.90 -12.63 2.93
CA SER A 278 -14.78 -12.34 3.81
C SER A 278 -13.67 -13.35 3.53
N HIS A 279 -12.42 -12.90 3.64
CA HIS A 279 -11.29 -13.82 3.56
C HIS A 279 -11.19 -14.70 4.80
N TYR A 280 -11.84 -14.31 5.90
CA TYR A 280 -11.78 -15.02 7.18
C TYR A 280 -13.02 -15.90 7.41
N VAL A 281 -13.48 -16.54 6.36
CA VAL A 281 -14.58 -17.48 6.49
C VAL A 281 -14.06 -18.79 7.11
N THR A 282 -14.75 -19.25 8.15
CA THR A 282 -14.35 -20.45 8.87
C THR A 282 -15.50 -21.45 8.87
N PRO A 283 -15.32 -22.68 8.36
CA PRO A 283 -16.37 -23.69 8.40
C PRO A 283 -16.78 -24.02 9.84
N GLY A 284 -18.03 -24.43 10.03
CA GLY A 284 -18.57 -24.73 11.34
C GLY A 284 -17.74 -25.70 12.17
N PRO A 285 -17.33 -26.86 11.64
CA PRO A 285 -16.51 -27.78 12.40
C PRO A 285 -15.17 -27.19 12.82
N THR A 286 -14.54 -26.39 11.97
CA THR A 286 -13.29 -25.71 12.31
C THR A 286 -13.49 -24.67 13.41
N MET A 287 -14.59 -23.94 13.35
CA MET A 287 -14.91 -22.96 14.38
C MET A 287 -15.14 -23.62 15.73
N LYS A 288 -15.81 -24.76 15.75
CA LYS A 288 -16.04 -25.52 16.98
C LYS A 288 -14.72 -25.98 17.58
N GLN A 289 -13.83 -26.49 16.76
CA GLN A 289 -12.51 -26.93 17.19
C GLN A 289 -11.70 -25.75 17.72
N ALA A 290 -11.79 -24.64 17.08
CA ALA A 290 -11.13 -23.42 17.55
C ALA A 290 -11.63 -23.00 18.94
N UNK A 291 -12.74 -22.93 19.12
CA UNK A 291 -13.28 -22.65 20.25
C UNK A 291 -12.84 -23.43 21.32
N GLU A 292 -12.68 -24.79 21.12
CA GLU A 292 -12.19 -25.70 22.15
C GLU A 292 -10.71 -25.44 22.48
N ALA A 293 -9.93 -25.18 21.43
CA ALA A 293 -8.51 -24.89 21.60
C ALA A 293 -8.28 -23.60 22.36
N ILE A 294 -9.09 -22.57 22.11
CA ILE A 294 -9.02 -21.30 22.83
C ILE A 294 -9.30 -21.52 24.31
N LYS A 295 -10.35 -22.29 24.64
CA LYS A 295 -10.67 -22.61 26.04
C LYS A 295 -9.51 -23.33 26.72
N PHE A 296 -8.90 -24.27 26.01
CA PHE A 296 -7.79 -25.04 26.56
C PHE A 296 -6.57 -24.13 26.82
N GLU A 297 -6.24 -23.27 25.88
CA GLU A 297 -5.11 -22.34 26.06
C GLU A 297 -5.39 -21.38 27.21
N LEU A 298 -6.63 -20.89 27.30
CA LEU A 298 -7.01 -20.02 28.43
C LEU A 298 -6.77 -20.71 29.77
N GLN A 299 -7.22 -21.96 29.92
CA GLN A 299 -7.04 -22.68 31.18
C GLN A 299 -5.57 -22.83 31.49
N GLU A 300 -4.75 -23.20 30.53
CA GLU A 300 -3.33 -23.38 30.74
C GLU A 300 -2.66 -22.04 31.10
N ARG A 301 -3.02 -20.99 30.44
CA ARG A 301 -2.43 -19.66 30.71
C ARG A 301 -2.85 -19.12 32.07
N LEU A 302 -4.12 -19.32 32.46
CA LEU A 302 -4.57 -18.94 33.80
C LEU A 302 -3.80 -19.68 34.87
N LYS A 303 -3.54 -20.98 34.66
CA LYS A 303 -2.75 -21.77 35.60
C LYS A 303 -1.33 -21.17 35.74
N GLU A 304 -0.71 -20.80 34.63
CA GLU A 304 0.63 -20.18 34.66
C GLU A 304 0.60 -18.85 35.42
N LEU A 305 -0.40 -18.01 35.17
CA LEU A 305 -0.50 -16.70 35.80
C LEU A 305 -0.76 -16.82 37.29
N HIS A 306 -1.61 -17.78 37.72
CA HIS A 306 -1.86 -18.04 39.15
C HIS A 306 -0.61 -18.53 39.84
N GLU A 307 0.14 -19.43 39.22
CA GLU A 307 1.39 -19.95 39.80
C GLU A 307 2.43 -18.85 39.98
N GLU A 308 2.40 -17.85 39.09
CA GLU A 308 3.32 -16.70 39.16
C GLU A 308 2.80 -15.59 40.07
N GLY A 309 1.60 -15.77 40.66
CA GLY A 309 0.98 -14.75 41.50
C GLY A 309 0.45 -13.54 40.75
N ARG A 310 0.27 -13.67 39.45
CA ARG A 310 -0.18 -12.56 38.61
C ARG A 310 -1.70 -12.57 38.47
N LEU A 311 -2.34 -12.25 39.60
CA LEU A 311 -3.80 -12.37 39.72
C LEU A 311 -4.57 -11.35 38.93
N LEU A 312 -4.05 -10.14 38.81
CA LEU A 312 -4.71 -9.09 38.04
C LEU A 312 -4.72 -9.46 36.55
N GLU A 313 -3.60 -9.92 36.06
CA GLU A 313 -3.50 -10.34 34.67
C GLU A 313 -4.41 -11.52 34.39
N ALA A 314 -4.51 -12.45 35.33
CA ALA A 314 -5.41 -13.59 35.19
C ALA A 314 -6.86 -13.17 35.07
N UNK A 315 -7.20 -12.38 35.69
CA UNK A 315 -8.45 -11.89 35.70
C UNK A 315 -8.85 -11.25 34.49
N ARG A 316 -7.96 -10.41 34.21
CA ARG A 316 -8.20 -9.66 32.97
C ARG A 316 -8.34 -10.59 31.77
N LEU A 317 -7.43 -11.51 31.66
CA LEU A 317 -7.44 -12.45 30.53
C LEU A 317 -8.70 -13.32 30.53
N GLU A 318 -9.10 -13.80 31.70
CA GLU A 318 -10.28 -14.66 31.81
C GLU A 318 -11.54 -13.93 31.36
N GLN A 319 -11.72 -12.69 31.81
CA GLN A 319 -12.89 -11.89 31.44
C GLN A 319 -12.92 -11.63 29.92
N ARG A 320 -11.81 -11.20 29.36
CA ARG A 320 -11.75 -10.86 27.94
C ARG A 320 -11.97 -12.11 27.07
N THR A 321 -11.29 -13.20 27.38
CA THR A 321 -11.37 -14.39 26.54
C THR A 321 -12.75 -15.03 26.62
N ASN A 322 -13.36 -15.07 27.82
CA ASN A 322 -14.72 -15.62 27.95
C ASN A 322 -15.72 -14.77 27.17
N PHE A 323 -15.56 -13.44 27.22
CA PHE A 323 -16.42 -12.56 26.44
C PHE A 323 -16.27 -12.83 24.92
N ASP A 324 -15.03 -12.97 24.47
CA ASP A 324 -14.77 -13.26 23.05
C ASP A 324 -15.39 -14.61 22.65
N LEU A 325 -15.28 -15.62 23.49
CA LEU A 325 -15.87 -16.94 23.22
C LEU A 325 -17.39 -16.86 23.10
N GLU A 326 -18.04 -16.08 23.98
CA GLU A 326 -19.48 -15.88 23.92
C GLU A 326 -19.89 -15.20 22.62
N MET A 327 -19.13 -14.18 22.21
CA MET A 327 -19.43 -13.46 20.98
C MET A 327 -19.25 -14.36 19.76
N ILE A 328 -18.18 -15.15 19.73
CA ILE A 328 -17.93 -16.07 18.61
C ILE A 328 -19.07 -17.11 18.54
N ALA A 329 -19.50 -17.65 19.70
CA ALA A 329 -20.58 -18.63 19.74
C ALA A 329 -21.91 -18.04 19.25
N ALA A 330 -22.17 -16.78 19.60
CA ALA A 330 -23.44 -16.13 19.27
C ALA A 330 -23.48 -15.61 17.84
N THR A 331 -22.38 -15.04 17.35
CA THR A 331 -22.39 -14.31 16.08
C THR A 331 -21.33 -14.76 15.06
N GLY A 332 -20.39 -15.59 15.47
CA GLY A 332 -19.22 -15.97 14.65
C GLY A 332 -18.09 -14.93 14.60
N UNK A 333 -18.09 -13.95 15.30
CA UNK A 333 -17.13 -12.94 15.34
C UNK A 333 -17.04 -12.43 16.73
N CYS A 334 -15.92 -11.78 16.80
CA CYS A 334 -15.72 -10.95 18.00
C CYS A 334 -14.71 -9.88 17.66
N ALA A 335 -14.69 -8.79 18.46
CA ALA A 335 -13.69 -7.74 18.26
C ALA A 335 -12.31 -8.34 18.49
N GLY A 336 -11.42 -8.16 17.53
CA GLY A 336 -10.07 -8.69 17.60
C GLY A 336 -9.97 -10.17 17.29
N ILE A 337 -10.89 -10.73 16.52
CA ILE A 337 -10.87 -12.15 16.18
C ILE A 337 -9.57 -12.57 15.47
N GLU A 338 -8.91 -11.63 14.84
CA GLU A 338 -7.63 -11.92 14.18
C GLU A 338 -6.58 -12.42 15.17
N ASN A 339 -6.70 -12.10 16.44
CA ASN A 339 -5.83 -12.67 17.47
C ASN A 339 -6.00 -14.17 17.70
N UNK A 340 -7.02 -14.70 17.21
CA UNK A 340 -7.29 -15.87 17.22
C UNK A 340 -7.07 -16.48 16.07
N SER A 341 -6.33 -15.98 15.05
CA SER A 341 -6.25 -16.51 13.67
C SER A 341 -5.55 -17.87 13.58
N ARG A 342 -4.59 -18.11 14.41
CA ARG A 342 -3.89 -19.40 14.38
C ARG A 342 -4.87 -20.56 14.58
N PHE A 343 -5.79 -20.41 15.51
CA PHE A 343 -6.80 -21.45 15.75
C PHE A 343 -7.76 -21.60 14.56
N LEU A 344 -8.05 -20.49 13.91
CA LEU A 344 -9.02 -20.49 12.80
C LEU A 344 -8.42 -21.07 11.51
N THR A 345 -7.11 -21.02 11.37
CA THR A 345 -6.43 -21.49 10.16
C THR A 345 -5.69 -22.81 10.34
N GLY A 346 -5.75 -23.39 11.54
CA GLY A 346 -5.11 -24.69 11.81
C GLY A 346 -3.61 -24.69 11.81
N ARG A 347 -3.00 -23.52 11.99
CA ARG A 347 -1.54 -23.42 12.02
C ARG A 347 -1.00 -23.78 13.40
N LEU A 348 0.23 -24.27 13.42
CA LEU A 348 0.91 -24.63 14.67
C LEU A 348 1.53 -23.39 15.30
N PRO A 349 1.78 -23.43 16.63
CA PRO A 349 2.44 -22.29 17.27
C PRO A 349 3.75 -21.93 16.57
N GLY A 350 3.96 -20.65 16.33
CA GLY A 350 5.16 -20.15 15.68
C GLY A 350 5.08 -20.11 14.16
N GLU A 351 4.10 -20.75 13.57
CA GLU A 351 3.92 -20.70 12.11
C GLU A 351 3.27 -19.38 11.69
N PRO A 352 3.63 -18.85 10.51
CA PRO A 352 3.00 -17.62 10.05
C PRO A 352 1.55 -17.87 9.64
N PRO A 353 0.69 -16.85 9.71
CA PRO A 353 -0.66 -16.99 9.17
C PRO A 353 -0.61 -17.06 7.64
N PRO A 354 -1.66 -17.56 7.01
CA PRO A 354 -1.73 -17.53 5.55
C PRO A 354 -1.82 -16.08 5.06
N THR A 355 -1.02 -15.76 4.05
CA THR A 355 -0.95 -14.42 3.49
C THR A 355 -1.23 -14.48 1.99
N LEU A 356 -1.18 -13.32 1.34
CA LEU A 356 -1.31 -13.25 -0.11
C LEU A 356 -0.31 -14.17 -0.82
N PHE A 357 0.87 -14.36 -0.24
CA PHE A 357 1.91 -15.19 -0.86
C PHE A 357 1.49 -16.65 -1.02
N GLU A 358 0.57 -17.14 -0.18
CA GLU A 358 0.04 -18.49 -0.37
C GLU A 358 -0.96 -18.58 -1.52
N TYR A 359 -1.51 -17.46 -1.95
CA TYR A 359 -2.43 -17.41 -3.11
C TYR A 359 -1.70 -17.34 -4.44
N LEU A 360 -0.40 -17.01 -4.43
CA LEU A 360 0.36 -16.83 -5.67
C LEU A 360 0.64 -18.17 -6.33
N PRO A 361 0.43 -18.29 -7.65
CA PRO A 361 0.82 -19.51 -8.35
C PRO A 361 2.35 -19.66 -8.41
N GLU A 362 2.81 -20.86 -8.69
CA GLU A 362 4.25 -21.15 -8.70
C GLU A 362 5.01 -20.33 -9.76
N ASN A 363 4.35 -19.98 -10.85
CA ASN A 363 5.00 -19.20 -11.92
C ASN A 363 4.89 -17.67 -11.77
N UNK A 364 4.39 -16.97 -10.63
CA UNK A 364 4.29 -15.70 -10.42
C UNK A 364 5.54 -15.16 -10.54
N LEU A 365 5.64 -14.05 -11.04
CA LEU A 365 6.81 -13.17 -11.02
C LEU A 365 6.62 -12.15 -9.92
N LEU A 366 7.66 -11.87 -9.16
CA LEU A 366 7.58 -10.86 -8.11
C LEU A 366 8.50 -9.68 -8.50
N PHE A 367 7.92 -8.49 -8.57
CA PHE A 367 8.68 -7.25 -8.78
C PHE A 367 8.68 -6.48 -7.46
N VAL A 368 9.85 -6.26 -6.89
CA VAL A 368 9.97 -5.51 -5.63
C VAL A 368 10.41 -4.10 -6.00
N ASP A 369 9.44 -3.19 -6.02
CA ASP A 369 9.70 -1.80 -6.39
C ASP A 369 10.36 -1.06 -5.24
N GLU A 370 11.30 -0.17 -5.57
CA GLU A 370 12.10 0.56 -4.58
C GLU A 370 12.65 -0.42 -3.55
N SER A 371 13.33 -1.46 -4.04
CA SER A 371 13.74 -2.59 -3.22
C SER A 371 14.66 -2.19 -2.06
N HIS A 372 15.48 -1.15 -2.24
CA HIS A 372 16.34 -0.66 -1.16
C HIS A 372 15.53 -0.23 0.07
N GLN A 373 14.26 0.14 -0.15
CA GLN A 373 13.33 0.56 0.91
C GLN A 373 12.38 -0.56 1.30
N THR A 374 11.87 -1.31 0.31
CA THR A 374 10.86 -2.34 0.53
C THR A 374 11.42 -3.54 1.30
N VAL A 375 12.60 -4.01 0.91
CA VAL A 375 13.17 -5.22 1.50
C VAL A 375 13.45 -5.06 3.00
N PRO A 376 14.08 -3.95 3.44
CA PRO A 376 14.27 -3.77 4.90
C PRO A 376 12.97 -3.69 5.69
N GLN A 377 11.90 -3.17 5.10
CA GLN A 377 10.61 -3.08 5.79
C GLN A 377 10.04 -4.45 6.13
N ILE A 378 10.33 -5.45 5.29
CA ILE A 378 9.76 -6.78 5.48
C ILE A 378 10.16 -7.35 6.83
N GLY A 379 11.44 -7.29 7.18
CA GLY A 379 11.87 -7.78 8.49
C GLY A 379 11.44 -6.87 9.63
N ALA A 380 11.46 -5.56 9.41
CA ALA A 380 11.14 -4.60 10.47
C ALA A 380 9.68 -4.71 10.94
N MET A 381 8.77 -5.01 10.03
CA MET A 381 7.35 -5.12 10.38
C MET A 381 7.10 -6.24 11.38
N ALA A 382 7.71 -7.39 11.15
CA ALA A 382 7.53 -8.55 12.04
C ALA A 382 8.10 -8.26 13.43
N ARG A 383 9.26 -7.60 13.50
CA ARG A 383 9.88 -7.28 14.80
C ARG A 383 9.03 -6.31 15.62
N GLY A 384 8.48 -5.30 14.97
CA GLY A 384 7.62 -4.33 15.68
C GLY A 384 6.34 -4.96 16.19
N ASP A 385 5.72 -5.79 15.38
CA ASP A 385 4.50 -6.49 15.77
C ASP A 385 4.75 -7.42 16.94
N HIS A 386 5.88 -8.12 16.93
CA HIS A 386 6.24 -9.08 17.97
C HIS A 386 6.32 -8.42 19.35
N ARG A 387 6.99 -7.28 19.45
CA ARG A 387 7.11 -6.56 20.72
C ARG A 387 5.75 -6.18 21.29
N ARG A 388 4.88 -5.67 20.44
CA ARG A 388 3.54 -5.23 20.85
C ARG A 388 2.71 -6.41 21.33
N LYS A 389 2.77 -7.53 20.60
CA LYS A 389 1.97 -8.72 20.94
C LYS A 389 2.47 -9.38 22.23
N ILE A 390 3.78 -9.45 22.43
CA ILE A 390 4.33 -10.01 23.65
C ILE A 390 3.85 -9.23 24.87
N THR A 391 3.85 -7.89 24.78
CA THR A 391 3.38 -7.06 25.89
C THR A 391 1.90 -7.30 26.18
N LEU A 392 1.08 -7.39 25.14
CA LEU A 392 -0.34 -7.66 25.32
C LEU A 392 -0.58 -9.02 26.01
N ALA A 393 0.17 -10.03 25.61
CA ALA A 393 0.03 -11.36 26.19
C ALA A 393 0.57 -11.41 27.62
N GLU A 394 1.72 -10.78 27.86
CA GLU A 394 2.35 -10.79 29.19
C GLU A 394 1.45 -10.16 30.24
N TYR A 395 0.75 -9.08 29.89
CA TYR A 395 -0.08 -8.35 30.85
C TYR A 395 -1.56 -8.77 30.83
N GLY A 396 -1.87 -9.90 30.20
CA GLY A 396 -3.19 -10.50 30.28
C GLY A 396 -4.25 -9.89 29.39
N PHE A 397 -3.88 -9.08 28.42
CA PHE A 397 -4.86 -8.50 27.49
C PHE A 397 -5.24 -9.49 26.39
N ARG A 398 -4.32 -10.39 26.03
CA ARG A 398 -4.57 -11.41 25.01
C ARG A 398 -3.91 -12.72 25.40
N LEU A 399 -4.41 -13.81 24.82
CA LEU A 399 -3.78 -15.11 24.95
C LEU A 399 -2.40 -15.13 24.29
N PRO A 400 -1.48 -15.98 24.75
CA PRO A 400 -0.16 -16.09 24.11
C PRO A 400 -0.21 -16.34 22.61
N SER A 401 -1.24 -17.04 22.11
CA SER A 401 -1.38 -17.33 20.69
C SER A 401 -1.58 -16.06 19.83
N CYS A 402 -1.88 -14.91 20.43
CA CYS A 402 -1.94 -13.66 19.67
C CYS A 402 -0.59 -13.33 19.02
N ILE A 403 0.50 -13.84 19.58
CA ILE A 403 1.85 -13.64 19.05
C ILE A 403 1.98 -14.23 17.66
N ASP A 404 1.21 -15.28 17.35
CA ASP A 404 1.25 -15.95 16.06
C ASP A 404 0.46 -15.20 14.98
N ASN A 405 -0.35 -14.21 15.36
CA ASN A 405 -1.02 -13.32 14.40
C ASN A 405 -0.07 -12.16 14.10
N ARG A 406 0.70 -12.30 13.05
CA ARG A 406 1.78 -11.39 12.74
C ARG A 406 2.10 -11.40 11.24
N PRO A 407 2.78 -10.37 10.74
CA PRO A 407 3.22 -10.43 9.34
C PRO A 407 4.35 -11.45 9.17
N LEU A 408 4.62 -11.80 7.92
CA LEU A 408 5.73 -12.70 7.61
C LEU A 408 7.05 -12.13 8.12
N ARG A 409 7.88 -13.01 8.65
CA ARG A 409 9.28 -12.68 8.96
C ARG A 409 10.07 -12.67 7.64
N PHE A 410 11.23 -12.03 7.66
CA PHE A 410 12.03 -11.93 6.46
C PHE A 410 12.40 -13.30 5.89
N ASN A 411 12.84 -14.22 6.74
CA ASN A 411 13.23 -15.55 6.28
C ASN A 411 12.05 -16.32 5.70
N GLU A 412 10.85 -16.09 6.21
CA GLU A 412 9.64 -16.73 5.70
C GLU A 412 9.29 -16.17 4.32
N TRP A 413 9.31 -14.86 4.20
CA TRP A 413 9.06 -14.21 2.91
C TRP A 413 10.09 -14.66 1.88
N ASP A 414 11.37 -14.70 2.26
CA ASP A 414 12.44 -15.08 1.36
C ASP A 414 12.26 -16.50 0.84
N ALA A 415 11.78 -17.41 1.71
CA ALA A 415 11.50 -18.79 1.32
C ALA A 415 10.27 -18.92 0.42
N MET A 416 9.28 -18.04 0.62
CA MET A 416 8.01 -18.11 -0.12
C MET A 416 8.03 -17.35 -1.43
N ARG A 417 8.92 -16.36 -1.57
CA ARG A 417 8.85 -15.48 -2.72
C ARG A 417 9.08 -16.23 -4.03
N PRO A 418 8.30 -15.90 -5.06
CA PRO A 418 8.56 -16.48 -6.39
C PRO A 418 9.78 -15.82 -7.02
N GLN A 419 10.04 -16.16 -8.28
CA GLN A 419 11.14 -15.56 -9.03
C GLN A 419 11.02 -14.04 -8.98
N THR A 420 12.11 -13.38 -8.57
CA THR A 420 12.05 -11.99 -8.12
C THR A 420 12.90 -11.05 -8.97
N PHE A 421 12.33 -9.89 -9.27
CA PHE A 421 13.04 -8.75 -9.86
C PHE A 421 13.05 -7.63 -8.82
N ALA A 422 14.23 -7.31 -8.29
CA ALA A 422 14.39 -6.19 -7.37
C ALA A 422 14.76 -4.95 -8.16
N VAL A 423 14.01 -3.87 -7.99
CA VAL A 423 14.12 -2.67 -8.81
C VAL A 423 14.41 -1.48 -7.91
N SER A 424 15.49 -0.75 -8.21
CA SER A 424 15.88 0.40 -7.41
C SER A 424 16.89 1.25 -8.15
N ALA A 425 16.87 2.56 -7.89
CA ALA A 425 17.94 3.44 -8.35
C ALA A 425 19.22 3.24 -7.53
N THR A 426 19.07 2.67 -6.33
CA THR A 426 20.18 2.44 -5.40
C THR A 426 20.02 1.06 -4.75
N PRO A 427 20.25 -0.03 -5.53
CA PRO A 427 20.10 -1.37 -4.96
C PRO A 427 20.94 -1.54 -3.70
N GLY A 428 20.38 -2.21 -2.71
CA GLY A 428 21.02 -2.37 -1.42
C GLY A 428 21.88 -3.63 -1.33
N THR A 429 22.34 -3.89 -0.11
CA THR A 429 23.24 -5.02 0.16
C THR A 429 22.57 -6.36 -0.18
N TRP A 430 21.31 -6.52 0.26
CA TRP A 430 20.60 -7.78 0.01
C TRP A 430 20.51 -8.06 -1.50
N GLU A 431 20.13 -7.06 -2.29
CA GLU A 431 19.99 -7.23 -3.74
C GLU A 431 21.31 -7.68 -4.37
N MET A 432 22.39 -7.02 -4.00
CA MET A 432 23.70 -7.34 -4.56
C MET A 432 24.20 -8.71 -4.13
N GLU A 433 23.92 -9.09 -2.88
CA GLU A 433 24.28 -10.42 -2.39
C GLU A 433 23.52 -11.52 -3.14
N GLN A 434 22.26 -11.27 -3.46
CA GLN A 434 21.43 -12.26 -4.16
C GLN A 434 21.96 -12.57 -5.55
N THR A 435 22.56 -11.59 -6.22
CA THR A 435 23.00 -11.73 -7.61
C THR A 435 24.51 -11.80 -7.75
N GLY A 436 25.27 -11.77 -6.67
CA GLY A 436 26.71 -11.73 -6.72
C GLY A 436 27.24 -10.45 -7.35
N GLY A 437 26.48 -9.37 -7.24
CA GLY A 437 26.86 -8.06 -7.77
C GLY A 437 26.42 -7.81 -9.20
N VAL A 438 25.74 -8.75 -9.83
CA VAL A 438 25.28 -8.61 -11.21
C VAL A 438 23.93 -7.87 -11.23
N PHE A 439 23.79 -6.91 -12.14
CA PHE A 439 22.54 -6.18 -12.30
C PHE A 439 22.35 -5.71 -13.73
N ALA A 440 21.09 -5.61 -14.15
CA ALA A 440 20.74 -4.91 -15.38
C ALA A 440 20.67 -3.42 -15.07
N GLU A 441 21.00 -2.58 -16.01
CA GLU A 441 21.12 -1.16 -15.77
C GLU A 441 20.19 -0.37 -16.69
N GLN A 442 19.48 0.59 -16.13
CA GLN A 442 18.60 1.47 -16.88
C GLN A 442 18.79 2.89 -16.33
N VAL A 443 19.84 3.55 -16.82
CA VAL A 443 20.22 4.88 -16.31
C VAL A 443 20.02 5.98 -17.34
N ILE A 444 19.60 5.63 -18.55
CA ILE A 444 19.37 6.60 -19.62
C ILE A 444 17.93 7.12 -19.52
N ARG A 445 17.80 8.45 -19.48
CA ARG A 445 16.49 9.09 -19.54
C ARG A 445 16.18 9.49 -20.97
N PRO A 446 15.03 9.08 -21.52
CA PRO A 446 14.69 9.47 -22.90
C PRO A 446 14.61 10.99 -23.10
N THR A 447 14.32 11.75 -22.05
CA THR A 447 14.27 13.22 -22.12
C THR A 447 15.64 13.85 -22.29
N GLY A 448 16.70 13.08 -22.09
CA GLY A 448 18.07 13.59 -22.16
C GLY A 448 18.56 14.21 -20.87
N LEU A 449 17.73 14.27 -19.83
CA LEU A 449 18.12 14.91 -18.58
C LEU A 449 19.30 14.19 -17.94
N ILE A 450 20.28 14.98 -17.54
CA ILE A 450 21.54 14.51 -16.95
C ILE A 450 21.46 14.72 -15.45
N ASP A 451 21.97 13.76 -14.66
CA ASP A 451 22.05 13.94 -13.22
C ASP A 451 22.75 15.26 -12.89
N PRO A 452 22.33 15.96 -11.84
CA PRO A 452 22.87 17.32 -11.58
C PRO A 452 24.33 17.27 -11.17
N PRO A 453 25.08 18.35 -11.47
CA PRO A 453 26.44 18.45 -10.95
C PRO A 453 26.44 18.65 -9.44
N VAL A 454 27.46 18.11 -8.78
CA VAL A 454 27.57 18.15 -7.32
C VAL A 454 28.79 19.00 -6.97
N GLU A 455 28.58 20.02 -6.15
CA GLU A 455 29.61 20.91 -5.67
C GLU A 455 29.81 20.74 -4.17
N ILE A 456 31.05 20.75 -3.72
CA ILE A 456 31.35 20.68 -2.28
C ILE A 456 31.75 22.06 -1.80
N LYS A 457 31.15 22.52 -0.69
CA LYS A 457 31.48 23.79 -0.08
C LYS A 457 31.76 23.59 1.41
N PRO A 458 32.55 24.47 2.04
CA PRO A 458 32.90 24.31 3.46
C PRO A 458 31.70 24.40 4.39
N VAL A 459 31.78 23.71 5.51
CA VAL A 459 30.75 23.76 6.55
C VAL A 459 30.73 25.14 7.23
N GLU A 460 31.88 25.78 7.36
CA GLU A 460 31.93 27.13 7.92
C GLU A 460 31.05 28.04 7.05
N ASP A 461 30.15 28.76 7.68
CA ASP A 461 29.19 29.66 7.01
C ASP A 461 28.21 28.91 6.08
N GLN A 462 27.99 27.61 6.30
CA GLN A 462 27.09 26.86 5.44
C GLN A 462 25.66 27.42 5.46
N VAL A 463 25.20 27.91 6.61
CA VAL A 463 23.85 28.47 6.72
C VAL A 463 23.74 29.74 5.86
N GLN A 464 24.70 30.64 5.98
CA GLN A 464 24.67 31.90 5.23
C GLN A 464 24.81 31.62 3.72
N ASP A 465 25.72 30.72 3.34
CA ASP A 465 25.90 30.36 1.94
C ASP A 465 24.64 29.72 1.38
N CYS A 466 24.02 28.81 2.14
CA CYS A 466 22.78 28.16 1.74
C CYS A 466 21.67 29.17 1.49
N ILE A 467 21.54 30.15 2.39
CA ILE A 467 20.54 31.21 2.23
C ILE A 467 20.76 31.99 0.94
N GLU A 468 22.00 32.34 0.64
CA GLU A 468 22.32 33.08 -0.59
C GLU A 468 22.03 32.26 -1.83
N GLU A 469 22.39 30.98 -1.80
CA GLU A 469 22.11 30.07 -2.92
C GLU A 469 20.61 29.88 -3.14
N CYS A 470 19.85 29.80 -2.04
CA CYS A 470 18.40 29.69 -2.13
C CYS A 470 17.79 30.94 -2.76
N LYS A 471 18.27 32.10 -2.38
CA LYS A 471 17.78 33.36 -2.95
C LYS A 471 18.09 33.44 -4.45
N ALA A 472 19.31 33.05 -4.83
CA ALA A 472 19.69 33.06 -6.23
C ALA A 472 18.84 32.09 -7.05
N THR A 473 18.55 30.93 -6.51
CA THR A 473 17.72 29.92 -7.18
C THR A 473 16.28 30.40 -7.32
N ALA A 474 15.75 31.02 -6.28
CA ALA A 474 14.39 31.58 -6.32
C ALA A 474 14.29 32.69 -7.34
N ALA A 475 15.33 33.50 -7.49
CA ALA A 475 15.36 34.58 -8.50
C ALA A 475 15.26 34.02 -9.90
N LYS A 476 15.73 32.80 -10.15
CA LYS A 476 15.63 32.13 -11.43
C LYS A 476 14.27 31.45 -11.65
N GLY A 477 13.40 31.50 -10.65
CA GLY A 477 12.09 30.88 -10.74
C GLY A 477 12.06 29.41 -10.30
N TYR A 478 13.13 28.92 -9.71
CA TYR A 478 13.23 27.54 -9.27
C TYR A 478 13.08 27.40 -7.77
N ARG A 479 12.97 26.15 -7.33
CA ARG A 479 12.77 25.82 -5.92
C ARG A 479 14.01 25.14 -5.36
N THR A 480 14.12 25.11 -4.05
CA THR A 480 15.25 24.49 -3.36
C THR A 480 14.77 23.51 -2.30
N LEU A 481 15.43 22.37 -2.21
CA LEU A 481 15.28 21.43 -1.09
C LEU A 481 16.54 21.48 -0.24
N VAL A 482 16.37 21.57 1.08
CA VAL A 482 17.51 21.63 2.01
C VAL A 482 17.33 20.53 3.06
N THR A 483 18.38 19.71 3.25
CA THR A 483 18.33 18.67 4.27
C THR A 483 19.28 18.99 5.43
N THR A 484 18.79 18.72 6.64
CA THR A 484 19.57 18.87 7.87
C THR A 484 19.59 17.54 8.62
N LEU A 485 20.36 17.46 9.70
CA LEU A 485 20.50 16.21 10.45
C LEU A 485 19.49 16.04 11.57
N THR A 486 18.97 17.14 12.12
CA THR A 486 18.05 17.06 13.25
C THR A 486 16.86 17.98 13.06
N LYS A 487 15.78 17.67 13.78
CA LYS A 487 14.57 18.50 13.78
C LYS A 487 14.91 19.92 14.21
N ARG A 488 15.74 20.04 15.25
CA ARG A 488 16.09 21.34 15.79
C ARG A 488 16.84 22.17 14.74
N MET A 489 17.81 21.56 14.04
CA MET A 489 18.52 22.27 12.99
C MET A 489 17.58 22.73 11.89
N ALA A 490 16.63 21.86 11.50
CA ALA A 490 15.67 22.20 10.44
C ALA A 490 14.80 23.38 10.86
N GLU A 491 14.33 23.37 12.09
CA GLU A 491 13.49 24.46 12.63
C GLU A 491 14.27 25.76 12.72
N ASP A 492 15.51 25.69 13.24
CA ASP A 492 16.36 26.84 13.37
C ASP A 492 16.69 27.45 12.00
N LEU A 493 17.02 26.61 11.06
CA LEU A 493 17.34 27.06 9.70
C LEU A 493 16.12 27.73 9.05
N THR A 494 14.93 27.14 9.23
CA THR A 494 13.70 27.69 8.68
C THR A 494 13.46 29.10 9.22
N GLU A 495 13.64 29.29 10.52
CA GLU A 495 13.45 30.62 11.12
C GLU A 495 14.51 31.62 10.62
N PHE A 496 15.76 31.20 10.53
CA PHE A 496 16.83 32.04 9.99
C PHE A 496 16.53 32.46 8.56
N MET A 497 16.09 31.52 7.73
CA MET A 497 15.75 31.86 6.34
C MET A 497 14.59 32.82 6.25
N HIS A 498 13.57 32.61 7.10
CA HIS A 498 12.41 33.49 7.13
C HIS A 498 12.84 34.91 7.48
N GLU A 499 13.69 35.06 8.51
CA GLU A 499 14.18 36.36 8.94
C GLU A 499 15.04 37.03 7.87
N ALA A 500 15.71 36.22 7.04
CA ALA A 500 16.52 36.73 5.93
C ALA A 500 15.69 37.07 4.69
N GLY A 501 14.37 36.89 4.74
CA GLY A 501 13.49 37.23 3.65
C GLY A 501 13.23 36.10 2.64
N VAL A 502 13.63 34.88 2.96
CA VAL A 502 13.40 33.72 2.10
C VAL A 502 12.00 33.16 2.40
N ARG A 503 11.24 32.88 1.36
CA ARG A 503 9.95 32.20 1.52
C ARG A 503 10.22 30.72 1.72
N VAL A 504 10.13 30.24 2.96
CA VAL A 504 10.58 28.94 3.36
C VAL A 504 9.55 28.23 4.24
N ARG A 505 9.48 26.91 4.14
CA ARG A 505 8.70 26.06 5.03
C ARG A 505 9.53 24.87 5.45
N TYR A 506 9.13 24.26 6.55
CA TYR A 506 9.80 23.10 7.15
C TYR A 506 8.88 21.88 7.03
N MET A 507 9.42 20.78 6.51
CA MET A 507 8.70 19.51 6.49
C MET A 507 9.13 18.69 7.71
N HIS A 508 8.28 18.66 8.72
CA HIS A 508 8.46 17.95 9.96
C HIS A 508 8.25 16.46 9.73
N SER A 509 8.99 15.64 10.40
CA SER A 509 8.88 14.19 10.23
C SER A 509 7.52 13.63 10.64
N ASP A 510 6.80 14.35 11.51
CA ASP A 510 5.47 13.94 11.99
C ASP A 510 4.32 14.53 11.19
N VAL A 511 4.63 15.25 10.11
CA VAL A 511 3.58 15.82 9.24
C VAL A 511 2.79 14.68 8.60
N GLU A 512 1.48 14.78 8.69
CA GLU A 512 0.60 13.79 8.07
C GLU A 512 0.75 13.83 6.56
N THR A 513 0.43 12.71 5.93
CA THR A 513 0.60 12.58 4.48
C THR A 513 -0.15 13.68 3.72
N LEU A 514 -1.36 14.00 4.15
CA LEU A 514 -2.14 15.08 3.55
C LEU A 514 -1.39 16.40 3.56
N GLU A 515 -0.84 16.77 4.73
CA GLU A 515 -0.11 18.03 4.86
C GLU A 515 1.19 18.03 4.04
N ARG A 516 1.81 16.85 3.93
CA ARG A 516 3.00 16.68 3.08
C ARG A 516 2.66 16.99 1.62
N ILE A 517 1.53 16.46 1.15
CA ILE A 517 1.06 16.70 -0.21
C ILE A 517 0.83 18.19 -0.44
N GLU A 518 0.19 18.85 0.53
CA GLU A 518 -0.05 20.30 0.44
C GLU A 518 1.25 21.09 0.42
N LEU A 519 2.24 20.69 1.23
CA LEU A 519 3.55 21.33 1.24
C LEU A 519 4.22 21.24 -0.14
N ILE A 520 4.19 20.06 -0.74
CA ILE A 520 4.81 19.84 -2.05
C ILE A 520 4.08 20.65 -3.12
N ARG A 521 2.75 20.61 -3.12
CA ARG A 521 1.96 21.38 -4.08
C ARG A 521 2.26 22.89 -3.97
N ASP A 522 2.29 23.39 -2.74
CA ASP A 522 2.56 24.82 -2.52
C ASP A 522 3.98 25.19 -2.97
N LEU A 523 4.94 24.29 -2.77
CA LEU A 523 6.30 24.51 -3.25
C LEU A 523 6.31 24.61 -4.77
N ARG A 524 5.64 23.68 -5.45
CA ARG A 524 5.61 23.66 -6.90
C ARG A 524 4.90 24.88 -7.47
N LEU A 525 3.84 25.35 -6.80
CA LEU A 525 3.10 26.55 -7.22
C LEU A 525 3.84 27.85 -6.94
N GLY A 526 4.91 27.80 -6.19
CA GLY A 526 5.66 29.02 -5.85
C GLY A 526 5.09 29.80 -4.69
N VAL A 527 4.21 29.18 -3.90
CA VAL A 527 3.71 29.82 -2.67
C VAL A 527 4.86 30.11 -1.73
N TYR A 528 5.87 29.26 -1.76
CA TYR A 528 7.15 29.49 -1.09
C TYR A 528 8.24 28.86 -1.98
N ASP A 529 9.50 29.12 -1.68
CA ASP A 529 10.62 28.77 -2.57
C ASP A 529 11.55 27.71 -2.03
N VAL A 530 11.57 27.49 -0.72
CA VAL A 530 12.53 26.58 -0.09
C VAL A 530 11.81 25.65 0.89
N LEU A 531 12.08 24.36 0.76
CA LEU A 531 11.56 23.36 1.69
C LEU A 531 12.74 22.76 2.46
N VAL A 532 12.68 22.85 3.79
CA VAL A 532 13.71 22.32 4.68
C VAL A 532 13.17 21.08 5.37
N GLY A 533 13.97 20.03 5.45
CA GLY A 533 13.58 18.81 6.16
C GLY A 533 14.75 17.97 6.55
N ILE A 534 14.48 16.91 7.30
CA ILE A 534 15.51 15.94 7.70
C ILE A 534 15.64 14.88 6.63
N ASN A 535 14.52 14.31 6.23
CA ASN A 535 14.47 13.25 5.22
C ASN A 535 13.43 13.64 4.18
N LEU A 536 13.91 14.09 3.04
CA LEU A 536 13.06 14.52 1.93
C LEU A 536 13.00 13.43 0.83
N LEU A 537 13.30 12.20 1.20
CA LEU A 537 13.36 11.08 0.24
C LEU A 537 12.05 10.33 0.09
N ARG A 538 11.12 10.56 0.98
CA ARG A 538 9.90 9.74 1.00
C ARG A 538 9.07 9.89 -0.27
N GLU A 539 8.63 8.74 -0.74
CA GLU A 539 7.49 8.61 -1.66
C GLU A 539 7.69 9.25 -3.02
N GLY A 540 8.88 9.07 -3.58
CA GLY A 540 9.10 9.42 -4.96
C GLY A 540 8.65 10.81 -5.37
N LEU A 541 8.86 11.79 -4.50
CA LEU A 541 8.47 13.17 -4.78
C LEU A 541 9.10 13.65 -6.07
N ASP A 542 8.27 14.04 -7.01
CA ASP A 542 8.73 14.52 -8.31
C ASP A 542 8.47 16.02 -8.40
N ILE A 543 9.56 16.79 -8.26
CA ILE A 543 9.46 18.25 -8.26
C ILE A 543 10.32 18.80 -9.41
N PRO A 544 9.76 18.87 -10.62
CA PRO A 544 10.53 19.36 -11.77
C PRO A 544 11.07 20.77 -11.60
N GLU A 545 10.41 21.58 -10.75
CA GLU A 545 10.84 22.94 -10.49
C GLU A 545 12.05 23.03 -9.56
N CYS A 546 12.48 21.91 -8.99
CA CYS A 546 13.61 21.90 -8.07
C CYS A 546 14.93 22.12 -8.83
N GLY A 547 15.52 23.29 -8.68
CA GLY A 547 16.77 23.66 -9.31
C GLY A 547 17.99 23.58 -8.41
N LEU A 548 17.78 23.29 -7.13
CA LEU A 548 18.89 23.24 -6.17
C LEU A 548 18.54 22.30 -5.03
N VAL A 549 19.52 21.47 -4.66
CA VAL A 549 19.45 20.67 -3.44
C VAL A 549 20.66 21.00 -2.60
N CYS A 550 20.45 21.38 -1.35
CA CYS A 550 21.51 21.66 -0.40
C CYS A 550 21.52 20.62 0.71
N ILE A 551 22.63 19.95 0.90
CA ILE A 551 22.80 18.93 1.94
C ILE A 551 23.78 19.47 2.97
N LEU A 552 23.28 19.88 4.13
CA LEU A 552 24.11 20.46 5.18
C LEU A 552 24.78 19.35 5.99
N ASP A 553 26.00 19.60 6.43
CA ASP A 553 26.76 18.64 7.23
C ASP A 553 26.82 17.27 6.51
N ALA A 554 27.12 17.30 5.24
CA ALA A 554 27.15 16.09 4.42
C ALA A 554 28.24 15.10 4.85
N ASP A 555 29.25 15.56 5.57
CA ASP A 555 30.35 14.74 6.06
C ASP A 555 30.12 14.14 7.46
N LYS A 556 28.93 14.30 8.01
CA LYS A 556 28.59 13.65 9.28
C LYS A 556 28.03 12.26 9.00
N GLU A 557 28.86 11.25 9.21
CA GLU A 557 28.47 9.89 8.88
C GLU A 557 27.26 9.42 9.67
N GLY A 558 26.43 8.59 9.04
CA GLY A 558 25.22 8.06 9.65
C GLY A 558 24.20 7.75 8.56
N PHE A 559 23.05 7.30 8.99
CA PHE A 559 21.96 6.87 8.10
C PHE A 559 21.55 7.97 7.11
N LEU A 560 21.44 9.22 7.59
CA LEU A 560 20.96 10.31 6.75
C LEU A 560 22.02 10.81 5.75
N ARG A 561 23.26 10.39 5.90
CA ARG A 561 24.35 10.78 5.00
C ARG A 561 25.05 9.55 4.43
N SER A 562 24.33 8.44 4.32
CA SER A 562 24.82 7.23 3.69
C SER A 562 24.89 7.42 2.17
N GLU A 563 25.59 6.55 1.51
CA GLU A 563 25.69 6.55 0.04
C GLU A 563 24.30 6.55 -0.60
N THR A 564 23.43 5.66 -0.15
CA THR A 564 22.08 5.55 -0.68
C THR A 564 21.29 6.85 -0.47
N SER A 565 21.34 7.39 0.76
CA SER A 565 20.61 8.61 1.08
C SER A 565 21.12 9.78 0.22
N LEU A 566 22.44 9.89 0.05
CA LEU A 566 23.01 10.97 -0.77
C LEU A 566 22.59 10.85 -2.23
N ILE A 567 22.66 9.64 -2.81
CA ILE A 567 22.26 9.44 -4.21
C ILE A 567 20.78 9.78 -4.40
N GLN A 568 19.92 9.34 -3.50
CA GLN A 568 18.49 9.61 -3.60
C GLN A 568 18.20 11.10 -3.51
N THR A 569 18.88 11.79 -2.59
CA THR A 569 18.67 13.23 -2.40
C THR A 569 19.19 14.03 -3.60
N ILE A 570 20.36 13.65 -4.11
CA ILE A 570 20.93 14.26 -5.32
C ILE A 570 19.95 14.14 -6.48
N GLY A 571 19.31 12.99 -6.61
CA GLY A 571 18.37 12.73 -7.69
C GLY A 571 17.15 13.63 -7.69
N ARG A 572 16.86 14.31 -6.58
CA ARG A 572 15.71 15.22 -6.53
C ARG A 572 15.88 16.42 -7.47
N ALA A 573 17.10 16.76 -7.85
CA ALA A 573 17.35 17.85 -8.80
C ALA A 573 17.52 17.36 -10.24
N ALA A 574 17.30 16.07 -10.50
CA ALA A 574 17.56 15.48 -11.82
C ALA A 574 16.48 15.78 -12.86
N ARG A 575 15.33 16.31 -12.44
CA ARG A 575 14.22 16.61 -13.37
C ARG A 575 14.32 17.99 -13.99
N ASN A 576 15.30 18.79 -13.59
CA ASN A 576 15.49 20.16 -14.06
C ASN A 576 16.81 20.27 -14.78
N VAL A 577 16.80 20.82 -16.00
CA VAL A 577 18.01 20.94 -16.82
C VAL A 577 19.06 21.82 -16.13
N GLU A 578 18.67 22.74 -15.26
CA GLU A 578 19.56 23.60 -14.51
C GLU A 578 19.78 23.11 -13.06
N GLY A 579 19.39 21.87 -12.76
CA GLY A 579 19.54 21.33 -11.42
C GLY A 579 20.97 21.27 -10.95
N ARG A 580 21.16 21.59 -9.66
CA ARG A 580 22.48 21.62 -8.99
C ARG A 580 22.34 21.04 -7.61
N VAL A 581 23.44 20.50 -7.09
CA VAL A 581 23.50 19.99 -5.72
C VAL A 581 24.72 20.56 -5.03
N ILE A 582 24.55 21.00 -3.78
CA ILE A 582 25.67 21.46 -2.95
C ILE A 582 25.73 20.56 -1.71
N LEU A 583 26.91 19.96 -1.51
CA LEU A 583 27.21 19.21 -0.29
C LEU A 583 28.08 20.10 0.59
N TYR A 584 27.60 20.46 1.78
CA TYR A 584 28.40 21.25 2.71
C TYR A 584 29.19 20.30 3.58
N ALA A 585 30.50 20.26 3.38
CA ALA A 585 31.37 19.30 4.02
C ALA A 585 32.79 19.84 4.08
N ASP A 586 33.51 19.55 5.17
CA ASP A 586 34.92 19.89 5.31
C ASP A 586 35.84 18.76 4.86
N ARG A 587 35.30 17.56 4.78
CA ARG A 587 36.05 16.40 4.28
C ARG A 587 35.15 15.55 3.40
N ILE A 588 35.74 14.72 2.58
CA ILE A 588 34.96 13.80 1.72
C ILE A 588 34.96 12.44 2.40
N THR A 589 33.79 12.01 2.86
CA THR A 589 33.62 10.69 3.48
C THR A 589 33.56 9.62 2.39
N GLY A 590 33.70 8.36 2.79
CA GLY A 590 33.52 7.25 1.87
C GLY A 590 32.16 7.25 1.21
N SER A 591 31.11 7.55 1.97
CA SER A 591 29.75 7.63 1.43
C SER A 591 29.63 8.74 0.37
N MET A 592 30.19 9.91 0.65
CA MET A 592 30.20 11.03 -0.30
C MET A 592 30.95 10.63 -1.58
N GLU A 593 32.13 10.04 -1.41
CA GLU A 593 32.96 9.66 -2.55
C GLU A 593 32.23 8.69 -3.48
N ARG A 594 31.60 7.67 -2.89
CA ARG A 594 30.87 6.69 -3.68
C ARG A 594 29.63 7.28 -4.34
N ALA A 595 28.92 8.15 -3.61
CA ALA A 595 27.71 8.79 -4.17
C ALA A 595 28.09 9.70 -5.34
N MET A 596 29.17 10.47 -5.20
CA MET A 596 29.62 11.37 -6.26
C MET A 596 30.14 10.60 -7.45
N ALA A 597 30.88 9.51 -7.22
CA ALA A 597 31.38 8.66 -8.31
C ALA A 597 30.23 8.04 -9.10
N GLU A 598 29.19 7.57 -8.42
CA GLU A 598 28.02 7.01 -9.09
C GLU A 598 27.27 8.07 -9.89
N THR A 599 27.11 9.26 -9.32
CA THR A 599 26.45 10.35 -10.02
C THR A 599 27.24 10.74 -11.28
N ASP A 600 28.57 10.81 -11.18
CA ASP A 600 29.43 11.13 -12.32
C ASP A 600 29.34 10.06 -13.40
N ARG A 601 29.30 8.79 -12.99
CA ARG A 601 29.17 7.68 -13.95
C ARG A 601 27.87 7.80 -14.74
N ARG A 602 26.77 8.09 -14.04
CA ARG A 602 25.46 8.24 -14.68
C ARG A 602 25.43 9.46 -15.60
N ARG A 603 26.03 10.56 -15.15
CA ARG A 603 26.10 11.77 -15.96
C ARG A 603 26.84 11.52 -17.27
N GLU A 604 28.00 10.85 -17.20
CA GLU A 604 28.80 10.57 -18.39
C GLU A 604 28.09 9.65 -19.37
N LYS A 605 27.42 8.61 -18.85
CA LYS A 605 26.67 7.69 -19.69
C LYS A 605 25.54 8.40 -20.43
N GLN A 606 24.79 9.27 -19.72
CA GLN A 606 23.71 10.03 -20.32
C GLN A 606 24.25 11.03 -21.34
N ARG A 607 25.37 11.69 -21.03
CA ARG A 607 25.97 12.64 -21.93
C ARG A 607 26.39 11.98 -23.25
N GLU A 608 27.02 10.80 -23.16
CA GLU A 608 27.41 10.04 -24.34
C GLU A 608 26.19 9.65 -25.18
N TYR A 609 25.13 9.21 -24.53
CA TYR A 609 23.89 8.85 -25.21
C TYR A 609 23.31 10.07 -25.92
N ASN A 610 23.27 11.21 -25.25
CA ASN A 610 22.73 12.44 -25.83
C ASN A 610 23.50 12.86 -27.07
N GLU A 611 24.84 12.80 -27.03
CA GLU A 611 25.66 13.14 -28.17
C GLU A 611 25.42 12.19 -29.34
N GLU A 612 25.41 10.87 -29.05
CA GLU A 612 25.20 9.86 -30.08
C GLU A 612 23.87 9.99 -30.79
N HIS A 613 22.81 10.41 -30.06
CA HIS A 613 21.47 10.48 -30.60
C HIS A 613 21.00 11.91 -30.90
N GLY A 614 21.86 12.89 -30.70
CA GLY A 614 21.51 14.30 -30.97
C GLY A 614 20.42 14.85 -30.09
N ILE A 615 20.37 14.41 -28.85
CA ILE A 615 19.33 14.80 -27.90
C ILE A 615 19.77 16.03 -27.10
N THR A 616 18.89 17.02 -26.99
CA THR A 616 19.09 18.19 -26.14
C THR A 616 18.25 17.99 -24.88
N PRO A 617 18.88 18.00 -23.68
CA PRO A 617 18.11 17.82 -22.45
C PRO A 617 17.02 18.87 -22.27
N GLN A 618 15.86 18.43 -21.80
CA GLN A 618 14.72 19.31 -21.55
C GLN A 618 14.16 19.07 -20.17
N THR A 619 13.89 20.14 -19.45
CA THR A 619 13.25 20.05 -18.14
C THR A 619 11.88 19.40 -18.31
N ILE A 620 11.58 18.43 -17.44
CA ILE A 620 10.29 17.77 -17.46
C ILE A 620 9.24 18.76 -16.94
N LYS A 621 8.24 19.03 -17.77
CA LYS A 621 7.11 19.89 -17.39
C LYS A 621 5.94 18.99 -17.09
N ARG A 622 5.70 18.78 -15.80
CA ARG A 622 4.59 17.95 -15.36
C ARG A 622 3.54 18.86 -14.74
N GLN A 623 2.31 18.66 -15.13
CA GLN A 623 1.24 19.48 -14.58
C GLN A 623 1.14 19.26 -13.07
N ILE A 624 1.08 20.36 -12.33
CA ILE A 624 0.97 20.30 -10.88
C ILE A 624 -0.31 19.57 -10.49
N ALA A 625 -1.37 19.79 -11.26
CA ALA A 625 -2.65 19.14 -11.05
C ALA A 625 -2.55 17.61 -11.06
N ASP A 626 -1.75 17.08 -11.98
CA ASP A 626 -1.60 15.61 -12.09
C ASP A 626 -0.97 15.02 -10.86
N ILE A 627 0.05 15.68 -10.33
CA ILE A 627 0.74 15.19 -9.13
C ILE A 627 -0.19 15.25 -7.92
N VAL A 628 -0.92 16.35 -7.78
CA VAL A 628 -1.83 16.52 -6.65
C VAL A 628 -2.94 15.47 -6.71
N ALA A 629 -3.56 15.29 -7.87
CA ALA A 629 -4.61 14.31 -8.04
C ALA A 629 -4.11 12.90 -7.73
N HIS A 630 -2.93 12.58 -8.27
CA HIS A 630 -2.33 11.26 -8.13
C HIS A 630 -1.99 10.93 -6.68
N THR A 631 -1.46 11.92 -5.94
CA THR A 631 -1.06 11.73 -4.56
C THR A 631 -2.23 11.88 -3.60
N ALA A 632 -3.08 12.87 -3.86
CA ALA A 632 -4.22 13.20 -3.01
C ALA A 632 -5.16 12.01 -2.86
N ALA A 633 -5.42 11.36 -3.95
CA ALA A 633 -6.39 10.27 -3.98
C ALA A 633 -5.97 9.09 -3.09
N GLN A 634 -4.72 9.02 -2.70
CA GLN A 634 -4.23 7.91 -1.89
C GLN A 634 -4.35 8.14 -0.40
N ASP A 635 -4.55 9.37 0.00
CA ASP A 635 -4.53 9.75 1.41
C ASP A 635 -5.81 10.44 1.87
N GLY A 636 -6.87 10.32 1.07
CA GLY A 636 -8.15 10.93 1.42
C GLY A 636 -8.06 12.44 1.47
N VAL A 637 -7.33 13.01 0.54
CA VAL A 637 -7.11 14.45 0.51
C VAL A 637 -8.36 15.15 -0.02
N THR A 638 -8.39 16.46 0.09
CA THR A 638 -9.46 17.32 -0.38
C THR A 638 -9.85 16.99 -1.82
N VAL A 639 -11.13 16.82 -2.05
CA VAL A 639 -11.68 16.48 -3.35
C VAL A 639 -12.61 17.60 -3.79
N ASP A 640 -12.51 18.00 -5.06
CA ASP A 640 -13.40 19.02 -5.62
C ASP A 640 -14.74 18.36 -5.95
N THR A 641 -15.74 18.67 -5.15
CA THR A 641 -17.07 18.12 -5.33
C THR A 641 -17.98 19.03 -6.17
N GLY A 642 -17.44 20.17 -6.63
CA GLY A 642 -18.23 21.15 -7.35
C GLY A 642 -19.12 22.00 -6.45
N ASP A 643 -18.98 21.87 -5.16
CA ASP A 643 -19.74 22.59 -4.16
C ASP A 643 -18.75 23.36 -3.28
N ASP A 644 -18.88 24.67 -3.24
CA ASP A 644 -17.93 25.52 -2.52
C ASP A 644 -17.77 25.17 -1.05
N GLU A 645 -18.85 24.70 -0.43
CA GLU A 645 -18.80 24.32 0.98
C GLU A 645 -18.12 22.99 1.23
N ARG A 646 -17.96 22.19 0.19
CA ARG A 646 -17.44 20.83 0.30
C ARG A 646 -16.14 20.62 -0.45
N ASN A 647 -15.57 21.68 -0.99
CA ASN A 647 -14.36 21.59 -1.81
C ASN A 647 -13.11 21.18 -1.03
N ASN A 648 -13.17 21.21 0.29
CA ASN A 648 -12.03 20.91 1.12
C ASN A 648 -12.26 19.69 2.02
N LEU A 649 -13.03 18.74 1.52
CA LEU A 649 -13.29 17.52 2.27
C LEU A 649 -12.09 16.59 2.25
N VAL A 650 -11.70 16.10 3.41
CA VAL A 650 -10.58 15.18 3.56
C VAL A 650 -10.90 14.13 4.62
N GLY A 651 -10.35 12.94 4.44
CA GLY A 651 -10.37 11.89 5.44
C GLY A 651 -11.78 11.57 5.93
N HIS A 652 -12.02 11.77 7.22
CA HIS A 652 -13.31 11.46 7.84
C HIS A 652 -14.46 12.27 7.26
N ASN A 653 -14.21 13.52 6.89
CA ASN A 653 -15.25 14.36 6.31
C ASN A 653 -15.65 13.85 4.93
N LEU A 654 -14.70 13.43 4.13
CA LEU A 654 -14.99 12.85 2.83
C LEU A 654 -15.80 11.56 2.97
N ARG A 655 -15.45 10.73 3.93
CA ARG A 655 -16.18 9.49 4.19
C ARG A 655 -17.63 9.80 4.61
N ALA A 656 -17.81 10.77 5.49
CA ALA A 656 -19.16 11.17 5.93
C ALA A 656 -19.99 11.66 4.75
N TYR A 657 -19.38 12.44 3.86
CA TYR A 657 -20.05 12.93 2.67
C TYR A 657 -20.45 11.77 1.75
N ILE A 658 -19.55 10.81 1.54
CA ILE A 658 -19.86 9.64 0.71
C ILE A 658 -21.01 8.85 1.32
N GLU A 659 -21.02 8.68 2.64
CA GLU A 659 -22.12 7.98 3.32
C GLU A 659 -23.46 8.69 3.11
N ASP A 660 -23.46 10.02 3.17
CA ASP A 660 -24.66 10.81 2.91
C ASP A 660 -25.13 10.62 1.47
N LEU A 661 -24.20 10.65 0.51
CA LEU A 661 -24.55 10.39 -0.88
C LEU A 661 -25.11 9.00 -1.09
N GLU A 662 -24.59 8.01 -0.38
CA GLU A 662 -25.10 6.63 -0.46
C GLU A 662 -26.54 6.55 0.05
N LYS A 663 -26.83 7.23 1.15
CA LYS A 663 -28.19 7.30 1.68
C LYS A 663 -29.14 7.93 0.66
N ARG A 664 -28.73 9.05 0.10
CA ARG A 664 -29.56 9.75 -0.89
C ARG A 664 -29.75 8.91 -2.14
N MET A 665 -28.72 8.19 -2.57
CA MET A 665 -28.81 7.29 -3.71
C MET A 665 -29.84 6.18 -3.46
N ARG A 666 -29.80 5.57 -2.28
CA ARG A 666 -30.74 4.50 -1.93
C ARG A 666 -32.15 5.03 -1.86
N THR A 667 -32.34 6.23 -1.31
CA THR A 667 -33.67 6.86 -1.24
C THR A 667 -34.20 7.14 -2.65
N ALA A 668 -33.35 7.67 -3.54
CA ALA A 668 -33.76 7.94 -4.92
C ALA A 668 -34.14 6.64 -5.64
N ALA A 669 -33.37 5.59 -5.45
CA ALA A 669 -33.67 4.31 -6.07
C ALA A 669 -34.98 3.73 -5.54
N ALA A 670 -35.24 3.85 -4.23
CA ALA A 670 -36.49 3.37 -3.63
C ALA A 670 -37.70 4.15 -4.14
N ASP A 671 -37.50 5.44 -4.43
CA ASP A 671 -38.55 6.30 -4.99
C ASP A 671 -38.64 6.23 -6.52
N LEU A 672 -37.90 5.31 -7.14
CA LEU A 672 -37.86 5.07 -8.58
C LEU A 672 -37.32 6.25 -9.39
N GLU A 673 -36.51 7.10 -8.75
CA GLU A 673 -35.83 8.20 -9.40
C GLU A 673 -34.46 7.71 -9.91
N PHE A 674 -34.49 6.90 -10.96
CA PHE A 674 -33.29 6.15 -11.37
C PHE A 674 -32.19 7.05 -11.98
N GLU A 675 -32.56 8.16 -12.61
CA GLU A 675 -31.55 9.09 -13.13
C GLU A 675 -30.77 9.75 -11.99
N GLU A 676 -31.49 10.17 -10.95
CA GLU A 676 -30.86 10.76 -9.78
C GLU A 676 -30.00 9.74 -9.04
N ALA A 677 -30.53 8.52 -8.88
CA ALA A 677 -29.76 7.44 -8.23
C ALA A 677 -28.47 7.13 -9.01
N GLY A 678 -28.57 7.10 -10.34
CA GLY A 678 -27.39 6.87 -11.18
C GLY A 678 -26.39 8.00 -11.09
N ARG A 679 -26.85 9.25 -11.06
CA ARG A 679 -25.99 10.42 -10.90
C ARG A 679 -25.24 10.36 -9.56
N LEU A 680 -25.94 10.02 -8.49
CA LEU A 680 -25.33 9.94 -7.17
C LEU A 680 -24.30 8.80 -7.10
N ARG A 681 -24.62 7.67 -7.72
CA ARG A 681 -23.68 6.54 -7.79
C ARG A 681 -22.39 6.95 -8.50
N ASP A 682 -22.53 7.65 -9.64
CA ASP A 682 -21.36 8.08 -10.40
C ASP A 682 -20.51 9.07 -9.60
N GLU A 683 -21.17 9.95 -8.85
CA GLU A 683 -20.45 10.89 -7.99
C GLU A 683 -19.71 10.17 -6.87
N ILE A 684 -20.34 9.18 -6.24
CA ILE A 684 -19.69 8.36 -5.21
C ILE A 684 -18.46 7.67 -5.80
N ARG A 685 -18.61 7.09 -6.98
CA ARG A 685 -17.49 6.39 -7.63
C ARG A 685 -16.36 7.35 -7.94
N ARG A 686 -16.69 8.55 -8.43
CA ARG A 686 -15.67 9.58 -8.70
C ARG A 686 -14.90 9.93 -7.41
N LEU A 687 -15.61 10.15 -6.32
CA LEU A 687 -14.98 10.51 -5.05
C LEU A 687 -14.11 9.37 -4.51
N GLU A 688 -14.57 8.14 -4.63
CA GLU A 688 -13.80 6.98 -4.19
C GLU A 688 -12.54 6.79 -5.03
N ASN A 689 -12.64 6.97 -6.35
CA ASN A 689 -11.50 6.84 -7.25
C ASN A 689 -10.48 7.94 -7.00
N ASP A 690 -10.94 9.16 -6.74
CA ASP A 690 -10.04 10.27 -6.42
C ASP A 690 -9.30 9.97 -5.11
N GLU A 691 -10.00 9.42 -4.12
CA GLU A 691 -9.40 9.04 -2.85
C GLU A 691 -8.33 7.96 -3.02
N LEU A 692 -8.53 7.05 -3.98
CA LEU A 692 -7.59 5.96 -4.24
C LEU A 692 -6.47 6.31 -5.20
N GLY A 693 -6.52 7.48 -5.84
CA GLY A 693 -5.55 7.86 -6.84
C GLY A 693 -5.83 7.28 -8.22
N LEU A 694 -7.09 6.90 -8.47
CA LEU A 694 -7.47 6.19 -9.68
C LEU A 694 -8.29 7.03 -10.66
N GLY A 695 -8.34 8.34 -10.45
CA GLY A 695 -9.13 9.23 -11.31
C GLY A 695 -8.56 9.32 -12.72
N ASP A 696 -9.42 9.62 -13.69
CA ASP A 696 -9.00 9.82 -15.08
C ASP A 696 -8.11 11.06 -15.20
N GLU A 697 -7.11 10.97 -16.04
CA GLU A 697 -6.19 12.07 -16.28
C GLU A 697 -6.88 13.30 -16.85
N GLU A 698 -8.06 13.13 -17.45
CA GLU A 698 -8.80 14.21 -18.05
C GLU A 698 -9.64 15.01 -17.05
N LYS A 699 -9.79 14.51 -15.84
CA LYS A 699 -10.60 15.20 -14.84
C LYS A 699 -9.80 16.29 -14.16
N LYS A 700 -10.48 17.32 -13.70
CA LYS A 700 -9.85 18.41 -12.97
C LYS A 700 -9.25 17.89 -11.68
N ALA A 701 -8.07 18.38 -11.34
CA ALA A 701 -7.43 18.02 -10.10
C ALA A 701 -8.24 18.51 -8.90
N PRO A 702 -8.16 17.76 -7.78
CA PRO A 702 -8.81 18.23 -6.56
C PRO A 702 -8.25 19.56 -6.11
N ARG A 703 -9.11 20.38 -5.56
CA ARG A 703 -8.67 21.64 -4.94
C ARG A 703 -8.22 21.34 -3.53
N VAL A 704 -6.95 21.50 -3.32
CA VAL A 704 -6.38 21.26 -2.01
C VAL A 704 -6.18 22.62 -1.31
N GLY A 705 -6.67 22.72 -0.11
CA GLY A 705 -6.49 23.93 0.67
C GLY A 705 -5.03 24.17 1.00
N ARG A 706 -4.69 25.42 1.24
CA ARG A 706 -3.34 25.77 1.64
C ARG A 706 -3.09 25.32 3.07
N SER A 707 -1.90 24.77 3.28
CA SER A 707 -1.50 24.31 4.60
C SER A 707 -0.52 25.27 5.24
N ASP A 708 -0.65 25.47 6.52
CA ASP A 708 0.34 26.22 7.29
C ASP A 708 1.46 25.32 7.79
N ALA A 709 1.38 24.03 7.55
CA ALA A 709 2.43 23.10 7.98
C ALA A 709 3.76 23.51 7.37
N GLY A 710 4.77 23.54 8.19
CA GLY A 710 6.12 23.86 7.74
C GLY A 710 6.43 25.35 7.65
N ARG A 711 5.46 26.23 7.85
CA ARG A 711 5.74 27.67 7.84
C ARG A 711 6.61 28.05 9.02
N PRO A 712 7.47 29.05 8.85
CA PRO A 712 8.27 29.53 9.99
C PRO A 712 7.38 29.91 11.16
N GLY A 713 7.81 29.55 12.36
CA GLY A 713 7.07 29.85 13.57
C GLY A 713 5.94 28.90 13.90
N THR A 714 5.68 27.90 13.04
CA THR A 714 4.63 26.92 13.32
C THR A 714 5.21 25.53 13.47
N ARG A 715 4.64 24.77 14.39
CA ARG A 715 4.98 23.36 14.58
C ARG A 715 3.70 22.58 14.78
N LYS A 716 3.63 21.43 14.16
CA LYS A 716 2.51 20.55 14.41
C LYS A 716 2.77 19.77 15.70
N THR A 717 1.79 19.75 16.57
CA THR A 717 1.90 19.00 17.81
C THR A 717 1.66 17.52 17.55
N ARG A 718 1.92 16.72 18.57
CA ARG A 718 1.70 15.29 18.55
C ARG A 718 0.25 14.93 18.19
N TYR A 719 -0.68 15.81 18.53
CA TYR A 719 -2.11 15.57 18.31
C TYR A 719 -2.67 16.34 17.10
N GLY A 720 -1.79 16.80 16.24
CA GLY A 720 -2.21 17.50 15.03
C GLY A 720 -2.47 18.99 15.19
N LYS A 721 -2.38 19.50 16.38
CA LYS A 721 -2.56 20.94 16.60
C LYS A 721 -1.30 21.70 16.20
N THR A 722 -1.49 22.84 15.59
CA THR A 722 -0.41 23.71 15.20
C THR A 722 -0.26 24.82 16.23
N ARG A 723 0.96 25.12 16.62
CA ARG A 723 1.20 26.23 17.52
C ARG A 723 2.41 27.03 17.03
N TYR A 724 2.40 28.30 17.31
CA TYR A 724 3.49 29.19 16.94
C TYR A 724 4.68 28.97 17.85
N LYS A 725 5.83 29.01 17.25
CA LYS A 725 7.08 28.99 17.97
C LYS A 725 8.00 30.02 17.33
N ARG A 726 8.39 30.99 18.08
CA ARG A 726 9.40 31.94 17.67
C ARG A 726 10.77 31.37 17.99
N MET A 727 11.60 31.32 16.99
CA MET A 727 12.90 30.75 17.13
C MET A 727 13.95 31.76 17.39
N GLY A 728 14.79 31.47 18.37
CA GLY A 728 15.88 32.35 18.76
C GLY A 728 15.43 33.74 18.96
N GLY A 729 14.18 33.90 18.94
CA GLY A 729 13.65 35.20 19.07
C GLY A 729 13.84 35.71 20.47
N LYS A 730 14.32 36.85 20.55
CA LYS A 730 14.14 37.54 21.78
C LYS A 730 12.66 37.74 21.94
N PRO A 731 12.16 37.77 23.16
CA PRO A 731 10.74 37.99 23.39
C PRO A 731 10.23 39.24 22.71
#